data_82f8b62afb4d9e271cb6f89dfc42fb20
#
_entry.id   82f8b62afb4d9e271cb6f89dfc42fb20
#
_cell.length_a   1.000
_cell.length_b   1.000
_cell.length_c   1.000
_cell.angle_alpha   90.00
_cell.angle_beta   90.00
_cell.angle_gamma   90.00
#
_symmetry.space_group_name_H-M   'P 1'
#
loop_
_entity.id
_entity.type
_entity.pdbx_description
1 polymer ?
#
loop_
_entity_poly.entity_id
_entity_poly.type
_entity_poly.pdbx_seq_one_letter_code
_entity_poly.pdbx_strand_id
1 'polypeptide(L)'
;MLVSWNWLKEYVSLEMPLAELEDRLAMSGLNHEGTQQIGEDLAIDLEVTSNRPDCLGHMGVAREVSVLWDCDLQFPGLRTPAASAATCDIPVRIDAPQLCSRYTARVIRGVKVGASPQWMSERLQTIGIASVNNVVDVTNYVLMESGQPLHAFDLAQLEGSEIVVREPLEDEIFEAIDHRTYRLKPGMCVIGDATRAVALGGVMGGAATEVSASTVDVLIEAADFAPLPVRNAARHLNLHSPASYRFERGVDPDGIDWASRRCCDLILELAGGTLVDGCAQAGGNEAARPTLVLRFSQLKRILGIEISGEDVRRILSALGCRETKCDEHTVHVDAPSWRRDLTREIDLVEEVARIHGYDQIPEDVGVPMAPSHRSDIDRVVSSVRRVLTSTGIDEAMTCSLVPLPWCQQCPVWTDTEPLLSEMPMKGVLAEATQKKFGPAQYLRQSLIPSLLESRRFNEAVANPVVELFEVARVYLPQQDAQLVEQSVIAITSGRGFTDVKGVIESVLAVLNPAAELEVADTNQPFLSTSEAVELRVSGSRLGVLGAVSEETRRAFGLRSQAIVAELSLEVLEQLAELVPQHSPLSQFPAITRDLNLIVDEAVRWEQLAKSVRTSAGPLLEELQFQSVYRDPERDGQGKKRMIFSMRLRSSDRTLTGDEADRLRTDVVKSCCDNHGAVLLG
;
A
#
# COMPACT_ATOMS: atom_id res chain seq x y z
N MET A 1 -11.63 -18.93 -9.62
CA MET A 1 -13.03 -19.27 -10.04
C MET A 1 -12.99 -20.62 -10.72
N LEU A 2 -13.61 -21.63 -10.10
CA LEU A 2 -13.71 -22.95 -10.76
C LEU A 2 -14.80 -22.93 -11.84
N VAL A 3 -14.45 -23.32 -13.05
CA VAL A 3 -15.32 -23.39 -14.23
C VAL A 3 -15.38 -24.82 -14.71
N SER A 4 -16.60 -25.37 -14.85
CA SER A 4 -16.83 -26.69 -15.42
C SER A 4 -16.76 -26.62 -16.95
N TRP A 5 -15.91 -27.45 -17.56
CA TRP A 5 -15.80 -27.57 -19.01
C TRP A 5 -17.10 -28.00 -19.67
N ASN A 6 -17.80 -29.00 -19.09
CA ASN A 6 -19.04 -29.52 -19.63
C ASN A 6 -20.18 -28.51 -19.47
N TRP A 7 -20.19 -27.73 -18.39
CA TRP A 7 -21.17 -26.68 -18.21
C TRP A 7 -20.92 -25.51 -19.16
N LEU A 8 -19.67 -25.12 -19.37
CA LEU A 8 -19.31 -24.05 -20.30
C LEU A 8 -19.75 -24.35 -21.74
N LYS A 9 -19.66 -25.62 -22.16
CA LYS A 9 -20.14 -26.09 -23.49
C LYS A 9 -21.59 -25.83 -23.77
N GLU A 10 -22.41 -25.61 -22.75
CA GLU A 10 -23.84 -25.31 -22.96
C GLU A 10 -24.09 -23.88 -23.44
N TYR A 11 -23.09 -23.00 -23.22
CA TYR A 11 -23.20 -21.59 -23.59
C TYR A 11 -22.40 -21.25 -24.85
N VAL A 12 -21.32 -21.97 -25.09
CA VAL A 12 -20.38 -21.66 -26.18
C VAL A 12 -19.77 -22.95 -26.74
N SER A 13 -19.53 -23.00 -28.05
CA SER A 13 -18.86 -24.13 -28.68
C SER A 13 -17.39 -24.19 -28.28
N LEU A 14 -16.96 -25.30 -27.69
CA LEU A 14 -15.55 -25.55 -27.32
C LEU A 14 -14.93 -26.57 -28.27
N GLU A 15 -14.53 -26.13 -29.46
CA GLU A 15 -13.91 -26.97 -30.50
C GLU A 15 -12.38 -26.99 -30.38
N MET A 16 -11.80 -26.06 -29.61
CA MET A 16 -10.37 -25.96 -29.36
C MET A 16 -9.89 -26.98 -28.33
N PRO A 17 -8.59 -27.37 -28.35
CA PRO A 17 -7.97 -28.14 -27.28
C PRO A 17 -8.00 -27.36 -25.95
N LEU A 18 -8.13 -28.09 -24.82
CA LEU A 18 -8.13 -27.48 -23.47
C LEU A 18 -6.91 -26.56 -23.25
N ALA A 19 -5.72 -27.00 -23.58
CA ALA A 19 -4.49 -26.20 -23.39
C ALA A 19 -4.54 -24.86 -24.16
N GLU A 20 -5.13 -24.83 -25.34
CA GLU A 20 -5.32 -23.60 -26.11
C GLU A 20 -6.32 -22.65 -25.43
N LEU A 21 -7.38 -23.20 -24.85
CA LEU A 21 -8.32 -22.40 -24.07
C LEU A 21 -7.66 -21.77 -22.85
N GLU A 22 -6.90 -22.57 -22.10
CA GLU A 22 -6.18 -22.13 -20.89
C GLU A 22 -5.19 -21.02 -21.22
N ASP A 23 -4.34 -21.20 -22.23
CA ASP A 23 -3.36 -20.21 -22.65
C ASP A 23 -4.00 -18.91 -23.14
N ARG A 24 -5.03 -18.99 -23.96
CA ARG A 24 -5.64 -17.81 -24.55
C ARG A 24 -6.49 -17.04 -23.55
N LEU A 25 -7.15 -17.72 -22.59
CA LEU A 25 -7.82 -17.04 -21.47
C LEU A 25 -6.79 -16.32 -20.59
N ALA A 26 -5.65 -16.97 -20.29
CA ALA A 26 -4.58 -16.34 -19.51
C ALA A 26 -4.03 -15.09 -20.22
N MET A 27 -3.75 -15.17 -21.51
CA MET A 27 -3.29 -14.03 -22.32
C MET A 27 -4.31 -12.91 -22.46
N SER A 28 -5.60 -13.18 -22.24
CA SER A 28 -6.66 -12.19 -22.27
C SER A 28 -7.02 -11.61 -20.89
N GLY A 29 -6.31 -12.03 -19.80
CA GLY A 29 -6.47 -11.50 -18.44
C GLY A 29 -7.25 -12.38 -17.46
N LEU A 30 -7.53 -13.65 -17.83
CA LEU A 30 -8.08 -14.67 -16.94
C LEU A 30 -7.03 -15.76 -16.71
N ASN A 31 -6.12 -15.52 -15.75
CA ASN A 31 -5.01 -16.43 -15.49
C ASN A 31 -5.49 -17.84 -15.14
N HIS A 32 -4.84 -18.85 -15.73
CA HIS A 32 -5.09 -20.25 -15.44
C HIS A 32 -4.21 -20.70 -14.27
N GLU A 33 -4.84 -21.16 -13.17
CA GLU A 33 -4.15 -21.64 -11.97
C GLU A 33 -3.98 -23.16 -11.96
N GLY A 34 -4.84 -23.88 -12.68
CA GLY A 34 -4.77 -25.32 -12.81
C GLY A 34 -6.07 -25.94 -13.29
N THR A 35 -6.01 -27.20 -13.75
CA THR A 35 -7.18 -27.98 -14.17
C THR A 35 -7.17 -29.36 -13.52
N GLN A 36 -8.31 -29.76 -12.99
CA GLN A 36 -8.50 -31.06 -12.35
C GLN A 36 -9.63 -31.86 -13.01
N GLN A 37 -9.40 -33.16 -13.17
CA GLN A 37 -10.46 -34.09 -13.60
C GLN A 37 -11.34 -34.44 -12.41
N ILE A 38 -12.63 -34.15 -12.50
CA ILE A 38 -13.64 -34.47 -11.49
C ILE A 38 -14.74 -35.33 -12.16
N GLY A 39 -14.69 -36.64 -11.91
CA GLY A 39 -15.55 -37.57 -12.63
C GLY A 39 -15.30 -37.54 -14.14
N GLU A 40 -16.35 -37.27 -14.91
CA GLU A 40 -16.28 -37.12 -16.38
C GLU A 40 -16.12 -35.67 -16.84
N ASP A 41 -15.94 -34.73 -15.92
CA ASP A 41 -15.83 -33.29 -16.19
C ASP A 41 -14.45 -32.76 -15.82
N LEU A 42 -14.11 -31.57 -16.32
CA LEU A 42 -12.89 -30.83 -15.98
C LEU A 42 -13.27 -29.56 -15.20
N ALA A 43 -12.64 -29.39 -14.06
CA ALA A 43 -12.69 -28.17 -13.27
C ALA A 43 -11.48 -27.31 -13.61
N ILE A 44 -11.70 -26.19 -14.31
CA ILE A 44 -10.68 -25.23 -14.70
C ILE A 44 -10.67 -24.12 -13.66
N ASP A 45 -9.55 -23.90 -12.99
CA ASP A 45 -9.39 -22.80 -12.04
C ASP A 45 -8.82 -21.57 -12.72
N LEU A 46 -9.63 -20.51 -12.76
CA LEU A 46 -9.29 -19.21 -13.32
C LEU A 46 -9.15 -18.17 -12.21
N GLU A 47 -8.03 -17.48 -12.16
CA GLU A 47 -7.86 -16.29 -11.34
C GLU A 47 -8.60 -15.11 -12.01
N VAL A 48 -9.69 -14.69 -11.40
CA VAL A 48 -10.49 -13.56 -11.86
C VAL A 48 -10.09 -12.30 -11.09
N THR A 49 -9.59 -11.31 -11.79
CA THR A 49 -9.17 -10.03 -11.20
C THR A 49 -10.36 -9.25 -10.61
N SER A 50 -10.11 -8.38 -9.65
CA SER A 50 -11.17 -7.67 -8.92
C SER A 50 -12.02 -6.72 -9.77
N ASN A 51 -11.51 -6.28 -10.93
CA ASN A 51 -12.23 -5.45 -11.89
C ASN A 51 -13.13 -6.25 -12.85
N ARG A 52 -13.03 -7.58 -12.86
CA ARG A 52 -13.77 -8.46 -13.75
C ARG A 52 -14.81 -9.37 -13.02
N PRO A 53 -15.69 -8.79 -12.16
CA PRO A 53 -16.70 -9.59 -11.46
C PRO A 53 -17.68 -10.28 -12.41
N ASP A 54 -17.83 -9.81 -13.63
CA ASP A 54 -18.60 -10.44 -14.70
C ASP A 54 -18.15 -11.87 -15.00
N CYS A 55 -16.84 -12.17 -14.86
CA CYS A 55 -16.26 -13.50 -15.04
C CYS A 55 -16.34 -14.39 -13.79
N LEU A 56 -17.01 -13.96 -12.72
CA LEU A 56 -17.28 -14.82 -11.54
C LEU A 56 -18.50 -15.73 -11.73
N GLY A 57 -18.95 -15.93 -12.96
CA GLY A 57 -19.98 -16.89 -13.39
C GLY A 57 -19.65 -17.48 -14.76
N HIS A 58 -20.18 -18.69 -15.06
CA HIS A 58 -19.96 -19.38 -16.33
C HIS A 58 -20.36 -18.55 -17.55
N MET A 59 -21.47 -17.80 -17.44
CA MET A 59 -21.94 -16.91 -18.51
C MET A 59 -20.93 -15.81 -18.86
N GLY A 60 -20.21 -15.27 -17.85
CA GLY A 60 -19.16 -14.28 -18.09
C GLY A 60 -17.96 -14.87 -18.80
N VAL A 61 -17.49 -16.04 -18.35
CA VAL A 61 -16.41 -16.76 -19.02
C VAL A 61 -16.81 -17.17 -20.44
N ALA A 62 -18.06 -17.62 -20.64
CA ALA A 62 -18.58 -17.93 -21.97
C ALA A 62 -18.57 -16.73 -22.92
N ARG A 63 -18.89 -15.51 -22.42
CA ARG A 63 -18.78 -14.27 -23.22
C ARG A 63 -17.32 -14.06 -23.68
N GLU A 64 -16.35 -14.22 -22.79
CA GLU A 64 -14.93 -14.09 -23.13
C GLU A 64 -14.51 -15.11 -24.20
N VAL A 65 -14.88 -16.37 -24.03
CA VAL A 65 -14.60 -17.43 -25.01
C VAL A 65 -15.25 -17.11 -26.37
N SER A 66 -16.51 -16.67 -26.36
CA SER A 66 -17.22 -16.29 -27.59
C SER A 66 -16.49 -15.21 -28.36
N VAL A 67 -15.99 -14.17 -27.68
CA VAL A 67 -15.24 -13.05 -28.30
C VAL A 67 -13.87 -13.52 -28.80
N LEU A 68 -13.18 -14.35 -28.04
CA LEU A 68 -11.81 -14.81 -28.37
C LEU A 68 -11.80 -15.76 -29.58
N TRP A 69 -12.83 -16.57 -29.77
CA TRP A 69 -12.90 -17.57 -30.88
C TRP A 69 -13.95 -17.21 -31.95
N ASP A 70 -14.59 -16.03 -31.84
CA ASP A 70 -15.63 -15.57 -32.76
C ASP A 70 -16.73 -16.64 -32.95
N CYS A 71 -17.23 -17.20 -31.87
CA CYS A 71 -18.22 -18.25 -31.88
C CYS A 71 -19.52 -17.81 -31.18
N ASP A 72 -20.63 -18.46 -31.57
CA ASP A 72 -21.97 -18.14 -31.09
C ASP A 72 -22.10 -18.36 -29.58
N LEU A 73 -22.76 -17.41 -28.91
CA LEU A 73 -23.07 -17.45 -27.48
C LEU A 73 -24.57 -17.72 -27.28
N GLN A 74 -24.88 -18.73 -26.49
CA GLN A 74 -26.28 -19.15 -26.23
C GLN A 74 -26.56 -19.16 -24.74
N PHE A 75 -27.55 -18.40 -24.28
CA PHE A 75 -28.00 -18.43 -22.91
C PHE A 75 -29.38 -19.07 -22.77
N PRO A 76 -29.72 -19.67 -21.60
CA PRO A 76 -30.99 -20.26 -21.37
C PRO A 76 -32.15 -19.26 -21.54
N GLY A 77 -33.14 -19.62 -22.27
CA GLY A 77 -34.41 -18.85 -22.36
C GLY A 77 -35.16 -18.87 -21.04
N LEU A 78 -35.80 -17.76 -20.70
CA LEU A 78 -36.60 -17.64 -19.48
C LEU A 78 -38.06 -17.92 -19.77
N ARG A 79 -38.72 -18.75 -18.92
CA ARG A 79 -40.15 -19.06 -18.95
C ARG A 79 -40.95 -18.10 -18.07
N THR A 80 -40.40 -17.78 -16.89
CA THR A 80 -41.01 -16.80 -15.98
C THR A 80 -41.04 -15.42 -16.65
N PRO A 81 -42.20 -14.75 -16.68
CA PRO A 81 -42.30 -13.42 -17.30
C PRO A 81 -41.48 -12.37 -16.55
N ALA A 82 -41.12 -11.33 -17.26
CA ALA A 82 -40.52 -10.13 -16.61
C ALA A 82 -41.51 -9.56 -15.58
N ALA A 83 -40.95 -8.82 -14.59
CA ALA A 83 -41.82 -8.22 -13.57
C ALA A 83 -42.90 -7.38 -14.22
N SER A 84 -44.17 -7.79 -13.97
CA SER A 84 -45.34 -6.99 -14.36
C SER A 84 -45.57 -5.88 -13.32
N ALA A 85 -46.45 -4.92 -13.65
CA ALA A 85 -46.84 -3.88 -12.67
C ALA A 85 -47.65 -4.45 -11.47
N ALA A 86 -47.99 -5.75 -11.49
CA ALA A 86 -48.58 -6.43 -10.35
C ALA A 86 -47.54 -6.56 -9.22
N THR A 87 -47.88 -6.08 -8.04
CA THR A 87 -47.03 -6.21 -6.84
C THR A 87 -47.33 -7.55 -6.17
N CYS A 88 -46.28 -8.28 -5.82
CA CYS A 88 -46.40 -9.40 -4.87
C CYS A 88 -46.92 -8.85 -3.52
N ASP A 89 -47.71 -9.66 -2.79
CA ASP A 89 -48.33 -9.27 -1.50
C ASP A 89 -47.32 -9.06 -0.35
N ILE A 90 -46.00 -9.15 -0.63
CA ILE A 90 -44.96 -8.96 0.35
C ILE A 90 -44.31 -7.59 0.13
N PRO A 91 -44.50 -6.62 1.05
CA PRO A 91 -43.83 -5.31 0.95
C PRO A 91 -42.34 -5.46 1.11
N VAL A 92 -41.59 -4.77 0.25
CA VAL A 92 -40.14 -4.64 0.32
C VAL A 92 -39.79 -3.16 0.48
N ARG A 93 -38.97 -2.86 1.47
CA ARG A 93 -38.55 -1.49 1.77
C ARG A 93 -37.02 -1.41 1.93
N ILE A 94 -36.40 -0.36 1.40
CA ILE A 94 -34.99 -0.05 1.60
C ILE A 94 -34.90 1.24 2.43
N ASP A 95 -34.53 1.10 3.70
CA ASP A 95 -34.32 2.22 4.61
C ASP A 95 -32.90 2.77 4.54
N ALA A 96 -31.96 1.96 3.98
CA ALA A 96 -30.54 2.31 3.80
C ALA A 96 -30.11 2.20 2.32
N PRO A 97 -30.50 3.15 1.45
CA PRO A 97 -30.21 3.09 0.01
C PRO A 97 -28.70 3.16 -0.30
N GLN A 98 -27.87 3.68 0.60
CA GLN A 98 -26.41 3.65 0.48
C GLN A 98 -25.80 2.25 0.64
N LEU A 99 -26.53 1.29 1.22
CA LEU A 99 -26.09 -0.09 1.44
C LEU A 99 -26.67 -1.06 0.40
N CYS A 100 -27.83 -0.74 -0.17
CA CYS A 100 -28.50 -1.56 -1.17
C CYS A 100 -29.18 -0.64 -2.19
N SER A 101 -28.78 -0.72 -3.46
CA SER A 101 -29.32 0.11 -4.53
C SER A 101 -30.65 -0.45 -5.09
N ARG A 102 -30.80 -1.77 -5.07
CA ARG A 102 -31.95 -2.49 -5.57
C ARG A 102 -32.12 -3.81 -4.84
N TYR A 103 -33.39 -4.11 -4.48
CA TYR A 103 -33.78 -5.38 -3.89
C TYR A 103 -35.03 -5.89 -4.59
N THR A 104 -35.03 -7.17 -4.95
CA THR A 104 -36.17 -7.84 -5.58
C THR A 104 -36.50 -9.12 -4.84
N ALA A 105 -37.80 -9.42 -4.71
CA ALA A 105 -38.31 -10.65 -4.11
C ALA A 105 -39.42 -11.27 -4.94
N ARG A 106 -39.35 -12.59 -5.15
CA ARG A 106 -40.38 -13.39 -5.80
C ARG A 106 -40.80 -14.52 -4.87
N VAL A 107 -42.06 -14.91 -4.92
CA VAL A 107 -42.61 -15.95 -4.05
C VAL A 107 -43.06 -17.15 -4.86
N ILE A 108 -42.68 -18.35 -4.43
CA ILE A 108 -43.15 -19.62 -4.95
C ILE A 108 -43.82 -20.38 -3.82
N ARG A 109 -45.08 -20.76 -4.01
CA ARG A 109 -45.88 -21.51 -3.03
C ARG A 109 -45.98 -22.97 -3.40
N GLY A 110 -46.01 -23.83 -2.39
CA GLY A 110 -46.21 -25.25 -2.57
C GLY A 110 -45.02 -26.02 -3.11
N VAL A 111 -43.78 -25.55 -2.83
CA VAL A 111 -42.56 -26.26 -3.20
C VAL A 111 -42.42 -27.54 -2.38
N LYS A 112 -41.74 -28.53 -2.96
CA LYS A 112 -41.36 -29.79 -2.29
C LYS A 112 -39.82 -29.84 -2.21
N VAL A 113 -39.32 -29.55 -1.02
CA VAL A 113 -37.88 -29.62 -0.77
C VAL A 113 -37.43 -31.07 -0.75
N GLY A 114 -36.41 -31.41 -1.49
CA GLY A 114 -35.86 -32.74 -1.63
C GLY A 114 -34.45 -32.76 -2.20
N ALA A 115 -33.93 -33.92 -2.55
CA ALA A 115 -32.64 -34.03 -3.19
C ALA A 115 -32.64 -33.39 -4.59
N SER A 116 -31.56 -32.73 -4.93
CA SER A 116 -31.34 -32.20 -6.27
C SER A 116 -31.14 -33.31 -7.31
N PRO A 117 -31.49 -33.08 -8.59
CA PRO A 117 -31.21 -34.05 -9.65
C PRO A 117 -29.69 -34.23 -9.83
N GLN A 118 -29.32 -35.42 -10.26
CA GLN A 118 -27.92 -35.84 -10.38
C GLN A 118 -27.06 -34.86 -11.21
N TRP A 119 -27.59 -34.40 -12.34
CA TRP A 119 -26.88 -33.47 -13.22
C TRP A 119 -26.48 -32.15 -12.52
N MET A 120 -27.36 -31.63 -11.64
CA MET A 120 -27.10 -30.39 -10.89
C MET A 120 -26.09 -30.63 -9.78
N SER A 121 -26.24 -31.71 -9.05
CA SER A 121 -25.31 -32.10 -7.98
C SER A 121 -23.91 -32.34 -8.52
N GLU A 122 -23.76 -33.00 -9.67
CA GLU A 122 -22.47 -33.25 -10.33
C GLU A 122 -21.81 -31.93 -10.76
N ARG A 123 -22.54 -31.01 -11.36
CA ARG A 123 -21.99 -29.68 -11.75
C ARG A 123 -21.52 -28.87 -10.57
N LEU A 124 -22.32 -28.80 -9.52
CA LEU A 124 -21.94 -28.11 -8.28
C LEU A 124 -20.72 -28.76 -7.64
N GLN A 125 -20.67 -30.09 -7.62
CA GLN A 125 -19.51 -30.84 -7.10
C GLN A 125 -18.24 -30.59 -7.91
N THR A 126 -18.32 -30.52 -9.25
CA THR A 126 -17.18 -30.18 -10.12
C THR A 126 -16.54 -28.84 -9.74
N ILE A 127 -17.35 -27.86 -9.33
CA ILE A 127 -16.88 -26.55 -8.93
C ILE A 127 -16.72 -26.39 -7.41
N GLY A 128 -16.69 -27.51 -6.66
CA GLY A 128 -16.42 -27.52 -5.22
C GLY A 128 -17.56 -27.13 -4.29
N ILE A 129 -18.80 -27.11 -4.80
CA ILE A 129 -20.01 -26.79 -3.99
C ILE A 129 -20.73 -28.08 -3.60
N ALA A 130 -20.90 -28.28 -2.30
CA ALA A 130 -21.67 -29.41 -1.78
C ALA A 130 -23.18 -29.24 -2.04
N SER A 131 -23.83 -30.28 -2.52
CA SER A 131 -25.29 -30.28 -2.70
C SER A 131 -26.01 -30.39 -1.34
N VAL A 132 -27.07 -29.60 -1.16
CA VAL A 132 -27.86 -29.52 0.07
C VAL A 132 -29.30 -29.99 -0.20
N ASN A 133 -30.06 -29.26 -1.02
CA ASN A 133 -31.42 -29.59 -1.45
C ASN A 133 -31.75 -28.83 -2.75
N ASN A 134 -32.81 -29.23 -3.42
CA ASN A 134 -33.23 -28.72 -4.72
C ASN A 134 -33.59 -27.22 -4.76
N VAL A 135 -33.75 -26.54 -3.62
CA VAL A 135 -33.99 -25.10 -3.56
C VAL A 135 -32.66 -24.36 -3.37
N VAL A 136 -31.89 -24.76 -2.38
CA VAL A 136 -30.58 -24.15 -2.08
C VAL A 136 -29.61 -24.38 -3.22
N ASP A 137 -29.56 -25.57 -3.80
CA ASP A 137 -28.70 -25.89 -4.92
C ASP A 137 -29.03 -25.09 -6.17
N VAL A 138 -30.34 -24.79 -6.41
CA VAL A 138 -30.73 -23.88 -7.49
C VAL A 138 -30.19 -22.47 -7.27
N THR A 139 -30.23 -21.92 -6.05
CA THR A 139 -29.64 -20.60 -5.78
C THR A 139 -28.14 -20.60 -6.00
N ASN A 140 -27.44 -21.65 -5.57
CA ASN A 140 -25.99 -21.83 -5.81
C ASN A 140 -25.67 -22.02 -7.30
N TYR A 141 -26.53 -22.79 -8.01
CA TYR A 141 -26.38 -23.00 -9.45
C TYR A 141 -26.47 -21.67 -10.22
N VAL A 142 -27.52 -20.87 -9.97
CA VAL A 142 -27.70 -19.60 -10.68
C VAL A 142 -26.62 -18.57 -10.29
N LEU A 143 -26.14 -18.60 -9.04
CA LEU A 143 -24.99 -17.81 -8.62
C LEU A 143 -23.75 -18.14 -9.46
N MET A 144 -23.45 -19.43 -9.67
CA MET A 144 -22.28 -19.88 -10.45
C MET A 144 -22.52 -19.81 -11.96
N GLU A 145 -23.78 -19.82 -12.40
CA GLU A 145 -24.19 -19.60 -13.78
C GLU A 145 -23.96 -18.14 -14.20
N SER A 146 -24.53 -17.20 -13.46
CA SER A 146 -24.64 -15.79 -13.85
C SER A 146 -23.70 -14.83 -13.11
N GLY A 147 -23.12 -15.25 -11.98
CA GLY A 147 -22.38 -14.36 -11.09
C GLY A 147 -23.25 -13.57 -10.11
N GLN A 148 -24.59 -13.71 -10.16
CA GLN A 148 -25.54 -13.05 -9.27
C GLN A 148 -25.85 -13.94 -8.07
N PRO A 149 -25.49 -13.55 -6.83
CA PRO A 149 -25.92 -14.28 -5.65
C PRO A 149 -27.41 -14.11 -5.40
N LEU A 150 -28.05 -15.21 -4.99
CA LEU A 150 -29.46 -15.30 -4.62
C LEU A 150 -29.60 -15.94 -3.25
N HIS A 151 -30.68 -15.62 -2.55
CA HIS A 151 -31.03 -16.30 -1.31
C HIS A 151 -32.50 -16.76 -1.32
N ALA A 152 -32.75 -17.88 -0.68
CA ALA A 152 -34.10 -18.39 -0.49
C ALA A 152 -34.46 -18.42 1.00
N PHE A 153 -35.53 -17.72 1.37
CA PHE A 153 -36.08 -17.74 2.73
C PHE A 153 -37.28 -18.70 2.80
N ASP A 154 -37.39 -19.40 3.92
CA ASP A 154 -38.66 -20.03 4.30
C ASP A 154 -39.68 -18.93 4.62
N LEU A 155 -40.67 -18.74 3.78
CA LEU A 155 -41.66 -17.65 3.90
C LEU A 155 -42.47 -17.74 5.21
N ALA A 156 -42.72 -18.95 5.71
CA ALA A 156 -43.45 -19.15 6.96
C ALA A 156 -42.68 -18.70 8.21
N GLN A 157 -41.37 -18.53 8.09
CA GLN A 157 -40.48 -18.09 9.17
C GLN A 157 -40.23 -16.57 9.17
N LEU A 158 -40.73 -15.84 8.16
CA LEU A 158 -40.65 -14.38 8.09
C LEU A 158 -41.81 -13.75 8.87
N GLU A 159 -41.48 -13.05 9.96
CA GLU A 159 -42.46 -12.37 10.78
C GLU A 159 -42.98 -11.11 10.08
N GLY A 160 -44.32 -10.91 10.10
CA GLY A 160 -44.99 -9.79 9.44
C GLY A 160 -45.03 -9.87 7.91
N SER A 161 -44.46 -10.91 7.30
CA SER A 161 -44.39 -11.10 5.84
C SER A 161 -43.90 -9.84 5.09
N GLU A 162 -42.93 -9.17 5.62
CA GLU A 162 -42.27 -8.02 4.97
C GLU A 162 -40.72 -8.17 4.97
N ILE A 163 -40.07 -7.47 4.06
CA ILE A 163 -38.60 -7.37 3.99
C ILE A 163 -38.20 -5.91 4.13
N VAL A 164 -37.26 -5.64 5.05
CA VAL A 164 -36.70 -4.32 5.29
C VAL A 164 -35.18 -4.39 5.19
N VAL A 165 -34.60 -3.67 4.21
CA VAL A 165 -33.15 -3.53 4.10
C VAL A 165 -32.73 -2.29 4.87
N ARG A 166 -31.94 -2.46 5.92
CA ARG A 166 -31.60 -1.40 6.89
C ARG A 166 -30.19 -1.52 7.44
N GLU A 167 -29.77 -0.55 8.23
CA GLU A 167 -28.61 -0.70 9.13
C GLU A 167 -28.97 -1.55 10.37
N PRO A 168 -27.98 -2.14 11.04
CA PRO A 168 -28.21 -2.85 12.30
C PRO A 168 -28.82 -1.92 13.37
N LEU A 169 -29.64 -2.49 14.26
CA LEU A 169 -30.02 -1.84 15.50
C LEU A 169 -28.84 -1.82 16.49
N GLU A 170 -28.93 -0.98 17.52
CA GLU A 170 -27.91 -0.92 18.57
C GLU A 170 -27.75 -2.28 19.25
N ASP A 171 -26.51 -2.78 19.30
CA ASP A 171 -26.16 -4.11 19.87
C ASP A 171 -26.90 -5.31 19.26
N GLU A 172 -27.37 -5.20 18.03
CA GLU A 172 -28.08 -6.28 17.36
C GLU A 172 -27.22 -7.52 17.19
N ILE A 173 -27.79 -8.66 17.57
CA ILE A 173 -27.18 -9.98 17.47
C ILE A 173 -27.85 -10.77 16.37
N PHE A 174 -27.06 -11.45 15.54
CA PHE A 174 -27.53 -12.22 14.40
C PHE A 174 -26.91 -13.62 14.41
N GLU A 175 -27.72 -14.65 14.29
CA GLU A 175 -27.29 -16.04 14.11
C GLU A 175 -27.37 -16.39 12.61
N ALA A 176 -26.18 -16.66 12.01
CA ALA A 176 -26.10 -17.01 10.60
C ALA A 176 -26.32 -18.52 10.37
N ILE A 177 -26.48 -18.93 9.09
CA ILE A 177 -26.69 -20.35 8.69
C ILE A 177 -25.50 -21.25 9.04
N ASP A 178 -24.35 -20.71 9.44
CA ASP A 178 -23.22 -21.47 10.02
C ASP A 178 -23.42 -21.78 11.52
N HIS A 179 -24.58 -21.41 12.09
CA HIS A 179 -24.99 -21.54 13.49
C HIS A 179 -24.04 -20.81 14.47
N ARG A 180 -23.35 -19.77 14.01
CA ARG A 180 -22.58 -18.87 14.84
C ARG A 180 -23.31 -17.55 15.05
N THR A 181 -23.06 -16.97 16.21
CA THR A 181 -23.65 -15.70 16.61
C THR A 181 -22.68 -14.56 16.38
N TYR A 182 -23.15 -13.52 15.71
CA TYR A 182 -22.39 -12.34 15.35
C TYR A 182 -23.00 -11.08 15.94
N ARG A 183 -22.18 -10.19 16.48
CA ARG A 183 -22.59 -8.84 16.87
C ARG A 183 -22.42 -7.91 15.69
N LEU A 184 -23.51 -7.33 15.23
CA LEU A 184 -23.51 -6.44 14.09
C LEU A 184 -23.05 -5.03 14.48
N LYS A 185 -22.48 -4.30 13.54
CA LYS A 185 -21.95 -2.94 13.72
C LYS A 185 -22.58 -1.97 12.71
N PRO A 186 -22.66 -0.67 13.05
CA PRO A 186 -23.07 0.36 12.10
C PRO A 186 -22.31 0.28 10.78
N GLY A 187 -22.99 0.55 9.67
CA GLY A 187 -22.46 0.45 8.32
C GLY A 187 -22.53 -0.95 7.69
N MET A 188 -22.97 -1.98 8.42
CA MET A 188 -23.31 -3.28 7.86
C MET A 188 -24.73 -3.25 7.26
N CYS A 189 -24.99 -4.02 6.22
CA CYS A 189 -26.31 -4.16 5.61
C CYS A 189 -27.07 -5.32 6.27
N VAL A 190 -28.23 -5.05 6.80
CA VAL A 190 -29.11 -6.06 7.40
C VAL A 190 -30.37 -6.18 6.55
N ILE A 191 -30.75 -7.43 6.26
CA ILE A 191 -32.08 -7.75 5.78
C ILE A 191 -32.88 -8.18 7.00
N GLY A 192 -33.95 -7.44 7.33
CA GLY A 192 -34.86 -7.72 8.44
C GLY A 192 -36.23 -8.09 7.94
N ASP A 193 -36.95 -8.83 8.79
CA ASP A 193 -38.40 -8.90 8.75
C ASP A 193 -39.05 -7.81 9.65
N ALA A 194 -40.28 -7.93 10.05
CA ALA A 194 -40.95 -6.95 10.92
C ALA A 194 -40.31 -6.80 12.30
N THR A 195 -39.54 -7.77 12.77
CA THR A 195 -39.08 -7.85 14.18
C THR A 195 -37.57 -8.03 14.35
N ARG A 196 -36.89 -8.71 13.45
CA ARG A 196 -35.49 -9.11 13.61
C ARG A 196 -34.70 -9.10 12.30
N ALA A 197 -33.37 -9.25 12.44
CA ALA A 197 -32.47 -9.54 11.33
C ALA A 197 -32.66 -10.98 10.86
N VAL A 198 -32.88 -11.18 9.56
CA VAL A 198 -33.05 -12.50 8.91
C VAL A 198 -31.93 -12.85 7.97
N ALA A 199 -31.12 -11.85 7.55
CA ALA A 199 -29.87 -12.07 6.83
C ALA A 199 -28.91 -10.89 6.99
N LEU A 200 -27.62 -11.16 6.83
CA LEU A 200 -26.60 -10.14 6.64
C LEU A 200 -26.44 -9.90 5.14
N GLY A 201 -26.93 -8.74 4.67
CA GLY A 201 -27.07 -8.42 3.26
C GLY A 201 -25.76 -8.57 2.48
N GLY A 202 -25.82 -9.40 1.44
CA GLY A 202 -24.67 -9.72 0.59
C GLY A 202 -23.60 -10.63 1.20
N VAL A 203 -23.75 -11.08 2.45
CA VAL A 203 -22.77 -11.92 3.15
C VAL A 203 -23.31 -13.31 3.44
N MET A 204 -24.36 -13.42 4.26
CA MET A 204 -24.88 -14.73 4.68
C MET A 204 -26.33 -14.66 5.21
N GLY A 205 -27.13 -15.66 4.90
CA GLY A 205 -28.48 -15.82 5.43
C GLY A 205 -28.52 -16.17 6.91
N GLY A 206 -29.66 -15.98 7.56
CA GLY A 206 -29.90 -16.32 8.96
C GLY A 206 -30.45 -17.75 9.15
N ALA A 207 -29.99 -18.40 10.22
CA ALA A 207 -30.43 -19.75 10.59
C ALA A 207 -31.95 -19.86 10.81
N ALA A 208 -32.55 -18.80 11.34
CA ALA A 208 -33.99 -18.81 11.69
C ALA A 208 -34.95 -18.84 10.49
N THR A 209 -34.49 -18.51 9.29
CA THR A 209 -35.27 -18.46 8.06
C THR A 209 -34.74 -19.38 6.97
N GLU A 210 -33.88 -20.32 7.35
CA GLU A 210 -33.28 -21.29 6.45
C GLU A 210 -34.30 -22.24 5.86
N VAL A 211 -34.11 -22.58 4.58
CA VAL A 211 -34.97 -23.57 3.89
C VAL A 211 -34.68 -24.97 4.44
N SER A 212 -35.71 -25.62 4.96
CA SER A 212 -35.66 -26.96 5.54
C SER A 212 -36.53 -27.96 4.76
N ALA A 213 -36.48 -29.24 5.12
CA ALA A 213 -37.31 -30.26 4.54
C ALA A 213 -38.84 -30.03 4.74
N SER A 214 -39.22 -29.19 5.69
CA SER A 214 -40.62 -28.83 5.99
C SER A 214 -41.08 -27.55 5.29
N THR A 215 -40.19 -26.84 4.61
CA THR A 215 -40.49 -25.60 3.89
C THR A 215 -41.45 -25.88 2.72
N VAL A 216 -42.53 -25.12 2.64
CA VAL A 216 -43.58 -25.24 1.60
C VAL A 216 -43.62 -24.00 0.70
N ASP A 217 -43.41 -22.83 1.26
CA ASP A 217 -43.42 -21.57 0.53
C ASP A 217 -42.05 -20.89 0.66
N VAL A 218 -41.49 -20.42 -0.44
CA VAL A 218 -40.19 -19.77 -0.48
C VAL A 218 -40.26 -18.35 -1.04
N LEU A 219 -39.45 -17.45 -0.44
CA LEU A 219 -39.19 -16.13 -0.98
C LEU A 219 -37.78 -16.12 -1.55
N ILE A 220 -37.67 -15.78 -2.84
CA ILE A 220 -36.38 -15.70 -3.56
C ILE A 220 -35.92 -14.26 -3.63
N GLU A 221 -34.77 -13.97 -3.00
CA GLU A 221 -34.08 -12.69 -3.02
C GLU A 221 -33.12 -12.61 -4.21
N ALA A 222 -33.09 -11.45 -4.86
CA ALA A 222 -31.98 -11.02 -5.71
C ALA A 222 -31.79 -9.50 -5.55
N ALA A 223 -30.57 -9.07 -5.28
CA ALA A 223 -30.30 -7.69 -4.91
C ALA A 223 -28.95 -7.18 -5.45
N ASP A 224 -28.75 -5.85 -5.39
CA ASP A 224 -27.45 -5.18 -5.57
C ASP A 224 -27.07 -4.49 -4.26
N PHE A 225 -26.11 -5.07 -3.54
CA PHE A 225 -25.55 -4.52 -2.32
C PHE A 225 -24.26 -3.73 -2.62
N ALA A 226 -24.06 -2.64 -1.88
CA ALA A 226 -22.89 -1.80 -2.02
C ALA A 226 -21.59 -2.58 -1.72
N PRO A 227 -20.58 -2.57 -2.62
CA PRO A 227 -19.41 -3.44 -2.51
C PRO A 227 -18.58 -3.21 -1.23
N LEU A 228 -18.30 -1.94 -0.88
CA LEU A 228 -17.44 -1.62 0.26
C LEU A 228 -18.06 -2.01 1.62
N PRO A 229 -19.34 -1.73 1.91
CA PRO A 229 -20.01 -2.24 3.10
C PRO A 229 -19.98 -3.76 3.23
N VAL A 230 -20.24 -4.51 2.15
CA VAL A 230 -20.16 -5.99 2.15
C VAL A 230 -18.74 -6.46 2.47
N ARG A 231 -17.72 -5.89 1.82
CA ARG A 231 -16.32 -6.21 2.10
C ARG A 231 -15.94 -5.94 3.55
N ASN A 232 -16.34 -4.80 4.09
CA ASN A 232 -16.04 -4.42 5.47
C ASN A 232 -16.75 -5.35 6.47
N ALA A 233 -18.01 -5.70 6.22
CA ALA A 233 -18.76 -6.64 7.05
C ALA A 233 -18.12 -8.03 7.04
N ALA A 234 -17.83 -8.59 5.86
CA ALA A 234 -17.20 -9.90 5.70
C ALA A 234 -15.83 -9.99 6.41
N ARG A 235 -14.99 -8.95 6.29
CA ARG A 235 -13.69 -8.88 6.96
C ARG A 235 -13.82 -8.73 8.46
N HIS A 236 -14.69 -7.82 8.94
CA HIS A 236 -14.86 -7.57 10.36
C HIS A 236 -15.35 -8.79 11.11
N LEU A 237 -16.30 -9.51 10.53
CA LEU A 237 -16.87 -10.73 11.11
C LEU A 237 -16.03 -11.97 10.80
N ASN A 238 -15.00 -11.86 9.97
CA ASN A 238 -14.23 -12.98 9.41
C ASN A 238 -15.15 -14.04 8.78
N LEU A 239 -16.14 -13.56 8.01
CA LEU A 239 -17.20 -14.34 7.42
C LEU A 239 -17.20 -14.18 5.89
N HIS A 240 -16.47 -15.06 5.21
CA HIS A 240 -16.34 -15.05 3.77
C HIS A 240 -17.24 -16.11 3.13
N SER A 241 -18.00 -15.70 2.11
CA SER A 241 -18.89 -16.58 1.36
C SER A 241 -18.73 -16.36 -0.15
N PRO A 242 -19.18 -17.31 -0.99
CA PRO A 242 -19.26 -17.10 -2.44
C PRO A 242 -20.08 -15.87 -2.84
N ALA A 243 -21.09 -15.51 -2.03
CA ALA A 243 -21.90 -14.32 -2.22
C ALA A 243 -21.11 -13.05 -1.90
N SER A 244 -20.47 -12.96 -0.71
CA SER A 244 -19.67 -11.79 -0.32
C SER A 244 -18.53 -11.54 -1.29
N TYR A 245 -17.89 -12.59 -1.81
CA TYR A 245 -16.82 -12.50 -2.80
C TYR A 245 -17.26 -11.81 -4.10
N ARG A 246 -18.54 -11.98 -4.51
CA ARG A 246 -19.11 -11.33 -5.69
C ARG A 246 -19.59 -9.93 -5.40
N PHE A 247 -20.38 -9.75 -4.33
CA PHE A 247 -20.90 -8.44 -3.97
C PHE A 247 -19.80 -7.42 -3.65
N GLU A 248 -18.70 -7.83 -3.00
CA GLU A 248 -17.58 -6.91 -2.70
C GLU A 248 -16.86 -6.40 -3.95
N ARG A 249 -17.09 -7.04 -5.12
CA ARG A 249 -16.57 -6.64 -6.43
C ARG A 249 -17.64 -5.95 -7.29
N GLY A 250 -18.90 -6.09 -6.92
CA GLY A 250 -20.05 -5.56 -7.62
C GLY A 250 -20.64 -6.59 -8.59
N VAL A 251 -21.96 -6.70 -8.58
CA VAL A 251 -22.73 -7.56 -9.49
C VAL A 251 -23.32 -6.76 -10.64
N ASP A 252 -23.87 -7.45 -11.66
CA ASP A 252 -24.58 -6.81 -12.77
C ASP A 252 -25.96 -6.31 -12.31
N PRO A 253 -26.20 -4.99 -12.22
CA PRO A 253 -27.49 -4.46 -11.72
C PRO A 253 -28.66 -4.76 -12.66
N ASP A 254 -28.43 -4.89 -13.98
CA ASP A 254 -29.46 -5.22 -14.96
C ASP A 254 -29.70 -6.75 -15.04
N GLY A 255 -28.71 -7.55 -14.59
CA GLY A 255 -28.79 -9.01 -14.54
C GLY A 255 -29.67 -9.56 -13.41
N ILE A 256 -30.03 -8.75 -12.41
CA ILE A 256 -30.80 -9.17 -11.21
C ILE A 256 -32.12 -9.83 -11.58
N ASP A 257 -32.89 -9.20 -12.46
CA ASP A 257 -34.21 -9.75 -12.87
C ASP A 257 -34.05 -11.07 -13.64
N TRP A 258 -33.04 -11.14 -14.53
CA TRP A 258 -32.74 -12.38 -15.24
C TRP A 258 -32.40 -13.52 -14.27
N ALA A 259 -31.53 -13.31 -13.33
CA ALA A 259 -31.11 -14.33 -12.36
C ALA A 259 -32.26 -14.76 -11.45
N SER A 260 -33.08 -13.81 -10.97
CA SER A 260 -34.25 -14.07 -10.17
C SER A 260 -35.29 -14.97 -10.92
N ARG A 261 -35.56 -14.66 -12.20
CA ARG A 261 -36.46 -15.44 -13.06
C ARG A 261 -35.88 -16.82 -13.36
N ARG A 262 -34.60 -16.92 -13.68
CA ARG A 262 -33.90 -18.19 -13.90
C ARG A 262 -33.96 -19.10 -12.68
N CYS A 263 -33.79 -18.54 -11.49
CA CYS A 263 -33.93 -19.26 -10.23
C CYS A 263 -35.36 -19.78 -10.05
N CYS A 264 -36.36 -18.94 -10.30
CA CYS A 264 -37.79 -19.39 -10.25
C CYS A 264 -38.07 -20.50 -11.25
N ASP A 265 -37.61 -20.39 -12.50
CA ASP A 265 -37.79 -21.42 -13.52
C ASP A 265 -37.26 -22.79 -13.09
N LEU A 266 -36.05 -22.79 -12.51
CA LEU A 266 -35.42 -24.02 -12.03
C LEU A 266 -36.11 -24.58 -10.78
N ILE A 267 -36.53 -23.75 -9.82
CA ILE A 267 -37.28 -24.20 -8.64
C ILE A 267 -38.62 -24.80 -9.06
N LEU A 268 -39.36 -24.15 -9.96
CA LEU A 268 -40.66 -24.68 -10.47
C LEU A 268 -40.49 -26.03 -11.18
N GLU A 269 -39.37 -26.20 -11.90
CA GLU A 269 -39.04 -27.45 -12.58
C GLU A 269 -38.68 -28.58 -11.61
N LEU A 270 -37.83 -28.27 -10.60
CA LEU A 270 -37.19 -29.28 -9.76
C LEU A 270 -37.89 -29.50 -8.41
N ALA A 271 -38.53 -28.49 -7.88
CA ALA A 271 -39.27 -28.55 -6.61
C ALA A 271 -40.77 -28.39 -6.77
N GLY A 272 -41.26 -28.08 -7.98
CA GLY A 272 -42.66 -27.81 -8.25
C GLY A 272 -43.15 -26.50 -7.61
N GLY A 273 -44.44 -26.44 -7.33
CA GLY A 273 -45.04 -25.23 -6.75
C GLY A 273 -45.69 -24.32 -7.79
N THR A 274 -46.12 -23.16 -7.34
CA THR A 274 -46.73 -22.12 -8.17
C THR A 274 -46.13 -20.79 -7.88
N LEU A 275 -45.63 -20.10 -8.92
CA LEU A 275 -45.09 -18.73 -8.80
C LEU A 275 -46.27 -17.77 -8.54
N VAL A 276 -46.16 -16.94 -7.52
CA VAL A 276 -47.08 -15.83 -7.26
C VAL A 276 -46.82 -14.74 -8.30
N ASP A 277 -47.94 -14.21 -8.87
CA ASP A 277 -47.83 -13.13 -9.86
C ASP A 277 -47.14 -11.88 -9.29
N GLY A 278 -46.28 -11.31 -10.11
CA GLY A 278 -45.56 -10.08 -9.77
C GLY A 278 -44.18 -10.31 -9.14
N CYS A 279 -43.54 -9.22 -8.83
CA CYS A 279 -42.22 -9.14 -8.16
C CYS A 279 -42.27 -7.97 -7.20
N ALA A 280 -42.06 -8.23 -5.93
CA ALA A 280 -41.82 -7.13 -4.99
C ALA A 280 -40.46 -6.52 -5.23
N GLN A 281 -40.37 -5.21 -5.32
CA GLN A 281 -39.10 -4.55 -5.55
C GLN A 281 -39.03 -3.19 -4.86
N ALA A 282 -37.84 -2.80 -4.44
CA ALA A 282 -37.49 -1.47 -3.94
C ALA A 282 -36.15 -1.01 -4.54
N GLY A 283 -35.99 0.29 -4.69
CA GLY A 283 -34.81 0.87 -5.34
C GLY A 283 -34.82 0.74 -6.88
N GLY A 284 -33.65 0.78 -7.49
CA GLY A 284 -33.48 0.57 -8.94
C GLY A 284 -33.37 1.82 -9.78
N ASN A 285 -33.24 3.00 -9.18
CA ASN A 285 -32.92 4.25 -9.87
C ASN A 285 -31.40 4.37 -10.00
N GLU A 286 -30.78 3.62 -10.90
CA GLU A 286 -29.36 3.85 -11.21
C GLU A 286 -29.16 5.11 -12.05
N ALA A 287 -28.08 5.84 -11.75
CA ALA A 287 -27.64 6.94 -12.59
C ALA A 287 -27.27 6.43 -13.99
N ALA A 288 -27.69 7.14 -15.02
CA ALA A 288 -27.31 6.82 -16.39
C ALA A 288 -25.77 6.76 -16.50
N ARG A 289 -25.25 5.67 -17.08
CA ARG A 289 -23.82 5.53 -17.32
C ARG A 289 -23.38 6.49 -18.41
N PRO A 290 -22.19 7.11 -18.28
CA PRO A 290 -21.70 7.99 -19.32
C PRO A 290 -21.32 7.18 -20.57
N THR A 291 -21.62 7.74 -21.75
CA THR A 291 -21.08 7.23 -23.01
C THR A 291 -19.57 7.45 -23.04
N LEU A 292 -18.80 6.39 -23.28
CA LEU A 292 -17.35 6.43 -23.37
C LEU A 292 -16.91 6.76 -24.80
N VAL A 293 -15.81 7.49 -24.93
CA VAL A 293 -15.25 7.88 -26.22
C VAL A 293 -13.85 7.32 -26.35
N LEU A 294 -13.59 6.53 -27.40
CA LEU A 294 -12.26 6.05 -27.76
C LEU A 294 -11.78 6.76 -29.02
N ARG A 295 -10.67 7.47 -28.90
CA ARG A 295 -9.94 8.06 -30.04
C ARG A 295 -8.99 7.01 -30.61
N PHE A 296 -9.08 6.72 -31.89
CA PHE A 296 -8.20 5.70 -32.52
C PHE A 296 -6.72 6.03 -32.40
N SER A 297 -6.35 7.32 -32.37
CA SER A 297 -4.98 7.76 -32.14
C SER A 297 -4.39 7.35 -30.77
N GLN A 298 -5.24 7.07 -29.77
CA GLN A 298 -4.78 6.62 -28.47
C GLN A 298 -4.25 5.18 -28.50
N LEU A 299 -4.79 4.33 -29.36
CA LEU A 299 -4.28 2.97 -29.54
C LEU A 299 -2.82 3.02 -30.01
N LYS A 300 -2.54 3.77 -31.08
CA LYS A 300 -1.16 3.96 -31.56
C LYS A 300 -0.24 4.58 -30.48
N ARG A 301 -0.73 5.59 -29.76
CA ARG A 301 0.06 6.26 -28.71
C ARG A 301 0.43 5.35 -27.55
N ILE A 302 -0.50 4.47 -27.14
CA ILE A 302 -0.35 3.64 -25.94
C ILE A 302 0.25 2.29 -26.28
N LEU A 303 -0.26 1.62 -27.33
CA LEU A 303 0.16 0.27 -27.71
C LEU A 303 1.32 0.25 -28.71
N GLY A 304 1.62 1.38 -29.35
CA GLY A 304 2.67 1.46 -30.36
C GLY A 304 2.30 0.89 -31.73
N ILE A 305 1.10 0.34 -31.90
CA ILE A 305 0.59 -0.28 -33.13
C ILE A 305 -0.66 0.43 -33.65
N GLU A 306 -0.94 0.28 -34.92
CA GLU A 306 -2.18 0.73 -35.55
C GLU A 306 -3.17 -0.42 -35.64
N ILE A 307 -4.33 -0.24 -35.05
CA ILE A 307 -5.46 -1.16 -35.15
C ILE A 307 -6.56 -0.45 -35.94
N SER A 308 -7.13 -1.13 -36.94
CA SER A 308 -8.14 -0.51 -37.80
C SER A 308 -9.40 -0.12 -37.01
N GLY A 309 -10.03 1.00 -37.38
CA GLY A 309 -11.29 1.40 -36.73
C GLY A 309 -12.41 0.35 -36.87
N GLU A 310 -12.37 -0.47 -37.92
CA GLU A 310 -13.29 -1.59 -38.13
C GLU A 310 -13.06 -2.70 -37.10
N ASP A 311 -11.80 -3.11 -36.88
CA ASP A 311 -11.45 -4.12 -35.83
C ASP A 311 -11.80 -3.62 -34.45
N VAL A 312 -11.51 -2.35 -34.13
CA VAL A 312 -11.86 -1.75 -32.84
C VAL A 312 -13.38 -1.85 -32.59
N ARG A 313 -14.19 -1.46 -33.57
CA ARG A 313 -15.65 -1.53 -33.46
C ARG A 313 -16.15 -2.97 -33.32
N ARG A 314 -15.60 -3.90 -34.12
CA ARG A 314 -15.90 -5.32 -34.04
C ARG A 314 -15.62 -5.87 -32.63
N ILE A 315 -14.43 -5.58 -32.08
CA ILE A 315 -14.03 -6.03 -30.74
C ILE A 315 -14.97 -5.46 -29.68
N LEU A 316 -15.17 -4.14 -29.64
CA LEU A 316 -16.04 -3.52 -28.64
C LEU A 316 -17.48 -3.99 -28.74
N SER A 317 -18.02 -4.19 -29.96
CA SER A 317 -19.34 -4.75 -30.17
C SER A 317 -19.46 -6.21 -29.65
N ALA A 318 -18.46 -7.05 -29.94
CA ALA A 318 -18.42 -8.44 -29.47
C ALA A 318 -18.37 -8.52 -27.93
N LEU A 319 -17.69 -7.56 -27.26
CA LEU A 319 -17.69 -7.42 -25.80
C LEU A 319 -19.01 -6.86 -25.22
N GLY A 320 -20.00 -6.58 -26.06
CA GLY A 320 -21.31 -6.08 -25.63
C GLY A 320 -21.40 -4.57 -25.49
N CYS A 321 -20.37 -3.81 -25.88
CA CYS A 321 -20.44 -2.35 -25.94
C CYS A 321 -21.35 -1.90 -27.06
N ARG A 322 -22.34 -1.06 -26.75
CA ARG A 322 -23.27 -0.53 -27.74
C ARG A 322 -22.72 0.73 -28.39
N GLU A 323 -22.42 0.67 -29.69
CA GLU A 323 -22.02 1.85 -30.45
C GLU A 323 -23.17 2.86 -30.52
N THR A 324 -22.89 4.11 -30.17
CA THR A 324 -23.83 5.24 -30.24
C THR A 324 -23.50 6.20 -31.35
N LYS A 325 -22.18 6.39 -31.65
CA LYS A 325 -21.68 7.25 -32.71
C LYS A 325 -20.29 6.78 -33.14
N CYS A 326 -19.97 6.92 -34.42
CA CYS A 326 -18.62 6.71 -34.96
C CYS A 326 -18.30 7.75 -36.04
N ASP A 327 -17.03 8.19 -36.09
CA ASP A 327 -16.46 8.99 -37.17
C ASP A 327 -15.04 8.49 -37.51
N GLU A 328 -14.31 9.20 -38.37
CA GLU A 328 -12.96 8.81 -38.83
C GLU A 328 -11.92 8.75 -37.69
N HIS A 329 -12.18 9.39 -36.55
CA HIS A 329 -11.20 9.57 -35.46
C HIS A 329 -11.64 8.95 -34.16
N THR A 330 -12.94 8.74 -33.94
CA THR A 330 -13.49 8.33 -32.64
C THR A 330 -14.64 7.34 -32.80
N VAL A 331 -14.77 6.47 -31.80
CA VAL A 331 -15.98 5.68 -31.56
C VAL A 331 -16.52 5.98 -30.17
N HIS A 332 -17.84 6.16 -30.09
CA HIS A 332 -18.59 6.40 -28.86
C HIS A 332 -19.37 5.15 -28.52
N VAL A 333 -19.22 4.63 -27.31
CA VAL A 333 -19.89 3.40 -26.86
C VAL A 333 -20.48 3.54 -25.47
N ASP A 334 -21.61 2.88 -25.27
CA ASP A 334 -22.16 2.62 -23.94
C ASP A 334 -21.66 1.25 -23.47
N ALA A 335 -21.05 1.20 -22.30
CA ALA A 335 -20.57 -0.04 -21.70
C ALA A 335 -21.76 -0.89 -21.22
N PRO A 336 -21.69 -2.24 -21.34
CA PRO A 336 -22.73 -3.11 -20.84
C PRO A 336 -22.78 -3.11 -19.31
N SER A 337 -23.93 -3.47 -18.72
CA SER A 337 -24.19 -3.39 -17.28
C SER A 337 -23.26 -4.24 -16.42
N TRP A 338 -22.82 -5.38 -16.93
CA TRP A 338 -21.91 -6.29 -16.25
C TRP A 338 -20.44 -5.81 -16.23
N ARG A 339 -20.07 -4.79 -17.06
CA ARG A 339 -18.73 -4.20 -17.11
C ARG A 339 -18.71 -2.86 -16.37
N ARG A 340 -18.74 -2.94 -15.04
CA ARG A 340 -18.71 -1.77 -14.15
C ARG A 340 -17.34 -1.08 -14.11
N ASP A 341 -16.30 -1.74 -14.56
CA ASP A 341 -14.92 -1.28 -14.67
C ASP A 341 -14.68 -0.33 -15.85
N LEU A 342 -15.48 -0.42 -16.91
CA LEU A 342 -15.35 0.45 -18.08
C LEU A 342 -15.91 1.85 -17.78
N THR A 343 -15.03 2.78 -17.45
CA THR A 343 -15.39 4.13 -17.02
C THR A 343 -14.62 5.23 -17.74
N ARG A 344 -13.53 4.90 -18.42
CA ARG A 344 -12.60 5.84 -19.06
C ARG A 344 -12.15 5.34 -20.44
N GLU A 345 -11.59 6.24 -21.26
CA GLU A 345 -11.02 5.91 -22.56
C GLU A 345 -9.95 4.81 -22.48
N ILE A 346 -9.10 4.85 -21.46
CA ILE A 346 -8.02 3.87 -21.28
C ILE A 346 -8.55 2.46 -21.04
N ASP A 347 -9.70 2.33 -20.39
CA ASP A 347 -10.33 1.03 -20.15
C ASP A 347 -10.77 0.39 -21.49
N LEU A 348 -11.23 1.20 -22.46
CA LEU A 348 -11.52 0.72 -23.82
C LEU A 348 -10.25 0.36 -24.61
N VAL A 349 -9.13 1.07 -24.37
CA VAL A 349 -7.83 0.72 -24.97
C VAL A 349 -7.38 -0.66 -24.48
N GLU A 350 -7.53 -0.95 -23.18
CA GLU A 350 -7.23 -2.25 -22.60
C GLU A 350 -8.09 -3.36 -23.24
N GLU A 351 -9.39 -3.14 -23.37
CA GLU A 351 -10.29 -4.12 -23.99
C GLU A 351 -9.89 -4.44 -25.44
N VAL A 352 -9.55 -3.42 -26.22
CA VAL A 352 -9.08 -3.62 -27.60
C VAL A 352 -7.75 -4.37 -27.60
N ALA A 353 -6.80 -4.00 -26.73
CA ALA A 353 -5.48 -4.61 -26.67
C ALA A 353 -5.54 -6.11 -26.31
N ARG A 354 -6.29 -6.47 -25.26
CA ARG A 354 -6.37 -7.85 -24.78
C ARG A 354 -7.06 -8.81 -25.76
N ILE A 355 -8.07 -8.33 -26.53
CA ILE A 355 -8.75 -9.14 -27.55
C ILE A 355 -7.95 -9.18 -28.85
N HIS A 356 -7.30 -8.07 -29.22
CA HIS A 356 -6.37 -8.05 -30.36
C HIS A 356 -5.21 -9.03 -30.17
N GLY A 357 -4.73 -9.18 -28.94
CA GLY A 357 -3.64 -10.02 -28.49
C GLY A 357 -2.39 -9.21 -28.13
N TYR A 358 -1.91 -9.36 -26.90
CA TYR A 358 -0.67 -8.73 -26.44
C TYR A 358 0.56 -9.26 -27.18
N ASP A 359 0.52 -10.50 -27.66
CA ASP A 359 1.53 -11.13 -28.49
C ASP A 359 1.70 -10.47 -29.88
N GLN A 360 0.70 -9.70 -30.33
CA GLN A 360 0.77 -8.92 -31.57
C GLN A 360 1.46 -7.57 -31.38
N ILE A 361 1.77 -7.17 -30.16
CA ILE A 361 2.47 -5.93 -29.85
C ILE A 361 3.98 -6.17 -29.95
N PRO A 362 4.71 -5.52 -30.88
CA PRO A 362 6.15 -5.80 -31.06
C PRO A 362 6.96 -5.32 -29.86
N GLU A 363 7.77 -6.21 -29.31
CA GLU A 363 8.68 -5.92 -28.18
C GLU A 363 9.97 -5.21 -28.62
N ASP A 364 10.36 -5.38 -29.89
CA ASP A 364 11.65 -4.92 -30.43
C ASP A 364 11.64 -3.50 -31.00
N VAL A 365 10.55 -2.76 -30.84
CA VAL A 365 10.48 -1.38 -31.36
C VAL A 365 11.25 -0.46 -30.44
N GLY A 366 12.27 0.21 -31.00
CA GLY A 366 13.03 1.23 -30.28
C GLY A 366 12.13 2.34 -29.76
N VAL A 367 12.02 2.48 -28.45
CA VAL A 367 11.30 3.57 -27.82
C VAL A 367 12.17 4.83 -27.87
N PRO A 368 11.68 5.98 -28.37
CA PRO A 368 12.40 7.24 -28.30
C PRO A 368 12.75 7.51 -26.84
N MET A 369 14.05 7.53 -26.54
CA MET A 369 14.50 7.85 -25.19
C MET A 369 14.24 9.32 -24.90
N ALA A 370 13.29 9.60 -24.02
CA ALA A 370 13.22 10.90 -23.36
C ALA A 370 14.29 10.97 -22.28
N PRO A 371 14.99 12.12 -22.11
CA PRO A 371 15.90 12.28 -20.99
C PRO A 371 15.17 12.02 -19.69
N SER A 372 15.64 11.06 -18.91
CA SER A 372 15.09 10.83 -17.58
C SER A 372 15.45 12.01 -16.67
N HIS A 373 14.47 12.62 -16.05
CA HIS A 373 14.71 13.64 -15.03
C HIS A 373 14.78 12.95 -13.66
N ARG A 374 15.95 13.03 -13.03
CA ARG A 374 16.10 12.69 -11.61
C ARG A 374 15.71 13.90 -10.78
N SER A 375 14.84 13.70 -9.81
CA SER A 375 14.50 14.76 -8.84
C SER A 375 15.74 15.14 -8.01
N ASP A 376 15.74 16.33 -7.43
CA ASP A 376 16.85 16.78 -6.61
C ASP A 376 17.02 15.90 -5.36
N ILE A 377 15.92 15.44 -4.77
CA ILE A 377 15.97 14.48 -3.65
C ILE A 377 16.64 13.16 -4.06
N ASP A 378 16.37 12.62 -5.26
CA ASP A 378 17.03 11.39 -5.74
C ASP A 378 18.55 11.59 -5.93
N ARG A 379 18.96 12.77 -6.37
CA ARG A 379 20.36 13.15 -6.52
C ARG A 379 21.05 13.27 -5.17
N VAL A 380 20.38 13.90 -4.19
CA VAL A 380 20.85 14.01 -2.80
C VAL A 380 21.03 12.63 -2.18
N VAL A 381 19.98 11.79 -2.21
CA VAL A 381 20.02 10.43 -1.68
C VAL A 381 21.13 9.60 -2.32
N SER A 382 21.27 9.68 -3.65
CA SER A 382 22.34 8.97 -4.36
C SER A 382 23.73 9.43 -3.93
N SER A 383 23.91 10.74 -3.66
CA SER A 383 25.20 11.30 -3.19
C SER A 383 25.48 10.88 -1.76
N VAL A 384 24.48 10.93 -0.88
CA VAL A 384 24.60 10.45 0.51
C VAL A 384 24.98 8.98 0.55
N ARG A 385 24.26 8.10 -0.17
CA ARG A 385 24.57 6.67 -0.26
C ARG A 385 26.01 6.42 -0.73
N ARG A 386 26.44 7.16 -1.74
CA ARG A 386 27.82 7.06 -2.27
C ARG A 386 28.87 7.41 -1.22
N VAL A 387 28.68 8.48 -0.46
CA VAL A 387 29.61 8.87 0.60
C VAL A 387 29.63 7.81 1.69
N LEU A 388 28.47 7.40 2.21
CA LEU A 388 28.39 6.43 3.29
C LEU A 388 29.00 5.08 2.91
N THR A 389 28.68 4.55 1.73
CA THR A 389 29.27 3.28 1.26
C THR A 389 30.77 3.40 0.99
N SER A 390 31.25 4.55 0.45
CA SER A 390 32.68 4.79 0.21
C SER A 390 33.47 4.90 1.52
N THR A 391 32.83 5.28 2.62
CA THR A 391 33.47 5.32 3.95
C THR A 391 33.37 3.96 4.69
N GLY A 392 32.85 2.91 4.04
CA GLY A 392 32.78 1.55 4.56
C GLY A 392 31.62 1.34 5.54
N ILE A 393 30.49 1.99 5.31
CA ILE A 393 29.24 1.77 6.04
C ILE A 393 28.25 1.11 5.11
N ASP A 394 27.69 -0.03 5.50
CA ASP A 394 26.78 -0.82 4.70
C ASP A 394 25.33 -0.32 4.84
N GLU A 395 24.56 -0.33 3.73
CA GLU A 395 23.13 0.03 3.78
C GLU A 395 22.30 -1.12 4.33
N ALA A 396 21.49 -0.83 5.33
CA ALA A 396 20.50 -1.74 5.89
C ALA A 396 19.10 -1.32 5.47
N MET A 397 18.19 -2.27 5.48
CA MET A 397 16.75 -2.04 5.29
C MET A 397 15.99 -2.74 6.39
N THR A 398 15.30 -1.96 7.21
CA THR A 398 14.56 -2.48 8.37
C THR A 398 13.06 -2.25 8.24
N CYS A 399 12.27 -2.96 9.04
CA CYS A 399 10.82 -2.86 8.99
C CYS A 399 10.30 -1.54 9.59
N SER A 400 9.22 -1.00 8.99
CA SER A 400 8.57 0.21 9.50
C SER A 400 7.74 0.00 10.78
N LEU A 401 7.31 -1.24 11.06
CA LEU A 401 6.64 -1.59 12.30
C LEU A 401 7.63 -2.05 13.34
N VAL A 402 7.55 -1.47 14.52
CA VAL A 402 8.48 -1.70 15.65
C VAL A 402 7.68 -1.91 16.95
N PRO A 403 8.30 -2.47 18.01
CA PRO A 403 7.71 -2.52 19.33
C PRO A 403 7.57 -1.14 19.97
N LEU A 404 6.53 -0.91 20.78
CA LEU A 404 6.31 0.35 21.50
C LEU A 404 7.52 0.86 22.29
N PRO A 405 8.25 0.02 23.06
CA PRO A 405 9.41 0.49 23.82
C PRO A 405 10.51 1.13 22.97
N TRP A 406 10.63 0.75 21.68
CA TRP A 406 11.63 1.34 20.80
C TRP A 406 11.31 2.80 20.45
N CYS A 407 10.03 3.14 20.23
CA CYS A 407 9.61 4.52 20.01
C CYS A 407 9.84 5.38 21.27
N GLN A 408 9.52 4.82 22.43
CA GLN A 408 9.67 5.53 23.73
C GLN A 408 11.13 5.73 24.15
N GLN A 409 12.01 4.77 23.82
CA GLN A 409 13.43 4.84 24.18
C GLN A 409 14.25 5.81 23.35
N CYS A 410 13.89 6.04 22.08
CA CYS A 410 14.65 6.89 21.16
C CYS A 410 13.79 7.99 20.53
N PRO A 411 13.33 8.99 21.31
CA PRO A 411 12.47 10.08 20.83
C PRO A 411 13.30 11.17 20.11
N VAL A 412 13.84 10.87 18.93
CA VAL A 412 14.71 11.80 18.18
C VAL A 412 13.91 13.02 17.67
N TRP A 413 12.76 12.80 17.05
CA TRP A 413 12.00 13.83 16.34
C TRP A 413 10.73 14.26 17.07
N THR A 414 10.17 13.40 17.88
CA THR A 414 8.92 13.63 18.60
C THR A 414 8.87 12.81 19.88
N ASP A 415 8.09 13.28 20.84
CA ASP A 415 7.72 12.59 22.08
C ASP A 415 6.24 12.17 22.10
N THR A 416 5.52 12.40 21.00
CA THR A 416 4.12 11.99 20.85
C THR A 416 4.00 10.46 20.76
N GLU A 417 2.83 9.94 21.13
CA GLU A 417 2.58 8.50 21.03
C GLU A 417 2.61 8.01 19.58
N PRO A 418 3.28 6.87 19.29
CA PRO A 418 3.35 6.33 17.94
C PRO A 418 2.01 5.75 17.49
N LEU A 419 1.79 5.73 16.19
CA LEU A 419 0.59 5.12 15.61
C LEU A 419 0.62 3.60 15.73
N LEU A 420 -0.48 3.05 16.21
CA LEU A 420 -0.73 1.62 16.35
C LEU A 420 -1.28 1.05 15.03
N SER A 421 -0.70 -0.03 14.53
CA SER A 421 -1.29 -0.84 13.46
C SER A 421 -2.37 -1.77 14.01
N GLU A 422 -3.43 -2.02 13.26
CA GLU A 422 -4.51 -2.95 13.67
C GLU A 422 -3.99 -4.36 13.93
N MET A 423 -2.97 -4.80 13.20
CA MET A 423 -2.36 -6.11 13.38
C MET A 423 -0.83 -6.03 13.52
N PRO A 424 -0.24 -6.81 14.44
CA PRO A 424 1.21 -6.91 14.55
C PRO A 424 1.80 -7.64 13.33
N MET A 425 2.96 -7.18 12.89
CA MET A 425 3.70 -7.83 11.82
C MET A 425 4.43 -9.07 12.33
N LYS A 426 4.16 -10.22 11.70
CA LYS A 426 4.76 -11.51 12.10
C LYS A 426 6.09 -11.73 11.36
N GLY A 427 7.04 -12.40 12.01
CA GLY A 427 8.30 -12.82 11.38
C GLY A 427 9.36 -11.74 11.16
N VAL A 428 9.11 -10.50 11.59
CA VAL A 428 10.04 -9.36 11.40
C VAL A 428 11.12 -9.29 12.47
N LEU A 429 10.78 -9.72 13.69
CA LEU A 429 11.67 -9.73 14.84
C LEU A 429 11.98 -11.16 15.25
N ALA A 430 13.22 -11.40 15.67
CA ALA A 430 13.59 -12.65 16.32
C ALA A 430 12.70 -12.92 17.54
N GLU A 431 12.36 -14.16 17.80
CA GLU A 431 11.46 -14.54 18.90
C GLU A 431 11.93 -14.00 20.27
N ALA A 432 13.24 -14.01 20.52
CA ALA A 432 13.84 -13.46 21.72
C ALA A 432 13.62 -11.95 21.86
N THR A 433 13.71 -11.20 20.74
CA THR A 433 13.47 -9.75 20.70
C THR A 433 12.00 -9.45 20.92
N GLN A 434 11.11 -10.18 20.24
CA GLN A 434 9.66 -10.04 20.42
C GLN A 434 9.23 -10.36 21.87
N LYS A 435 9.83 -11.37 22.49
CA LYS A 435 9.57 -11.72 23.89
C LYS A 435 10.03 -10.62 24.84
N LYS A 436 11.08 -9.90 24.51
CA LYS A 436 11.67 -8.83 25.33
C LYS A 436 10.95 -7.49 25.18
N PHE A 437 10.66 -7.08 23.97
CA PHE A 437 10.15 -5.74 23.65
C PHE A 437 8.67 -5.71 23.23
N GLY A 438 8.05 -6.88 23.00
CA GLY A 438 6.69 -7.00 22.50
C GLY A 438 6.62 -7.12 20.96
N PRO A 439 5.40 -7.15 20.42
CA PRO A 439 5.17 -7.31 18.99
C PRO A 439 5.55 -6.05 18.21
N ALA A 440 5.97 -6.21 16.93
CA ALA A 440 6.18 -5.12 16.00
C ALA A 440 4.81 -4.64 15.48
N GLN A 441 4.26 -3.62 16.11
CA GLN A 441 2.87 -3.15 15.88
C GLN A 441 2.74 -1.62 15.77
N TYR A 442 3.80 -0.87 16.04
CA TYR A 442 3.78 0.59 16.01
C TYR A 442 4.63 1.12 14.88
N LEU A 443 4.18 2.16 14.19
CA LEU A 443 4.97 2.84 13.18
C LEU A 443 6.17 3.54 13.84
N ARG A 444 7.37 3.28 13.32
CA ARG A 444 8.64 3.82 13.84
C ARG A 444 8.71 5.34 13.77
N GLN A 445 9.22 5.96 14.83
CA GLN A 445 9.48 7.39 14.92
C GLN A 445 10.98 7.74 14.81
N SER A 446 11.85 6.72 14.79
CA SER A 446 13.30 6.78 14.59
C SER A 446 13.79 5.49 13.95
N LEU A 447 14.87 5.54 13.20
CA LEU A 447 15.55 4.36 12.63
C LEU A 447 16.59 3.77 13.61
N ILE A 448 17.05 4.55 14.59
CA ILE A 448 18.11 4.15 15.52
C ILE A 448 17.78 2.81 16.20
N PRO A 449 16.61 2.57 16.77
CA PRO A 449 16.30 1.30 17.44
C PRO A 449 16.44 0.08 16.53
N SER A 450 15.96 0.21 15.29
CA SER A 450 16.04 -0.85 14.28
C SER A 450 17.49 -1.17 13.89
N LEU A 451 18.31 -0.14 13.74
CA LEU A 451 19.75 -0.32 13.46
C LEU A 451 20.50 -0.92 14.67
N LEU A 452 20.14 -0.53 15.89
CA LEU A 452 20.74 -1.15 17.12
C LEU A 452 20.39 -2.62 17.23
N GLU A 453 19.17 -3.03 16.88
CA GLU A 453 18.80 -4.45 16.84
C GLU A 453 19.56 -5.18 15.72
N SER A 454 19.69 -4.59 14.54
CA SER A 454 20.49 -5.15 13.45
C SER A 454 21.95 -5.31 13.86
N ARG A 455 22.52 -4.31 14.57
CA ARG A 455 23.84 -4.38 15.15
C ARG A 455 23.97 -5.52 16.17
N ARG A 456 23.03 -5.62 17.12
CA ARG A 456 22.99 -6.69 18.13
C ARG A 456 22.99 -8.07 17.47
N PHE A 457 22.19 -8.24 16.41
CA PHE A 457 22.14 -9.50 15.66
C PHE A 457 23.49 -9.84 15.05
N ASN A 458 24.14 -8.89 14.39
CA ASN A 458 25.45 -9.07 13.77
C ASN A 458 26.54 -9.36 14.83
N GLU A 459 26.54 -8.66 15.95
CA GLU A 459 27.44 -8.96 17.06
C GLU A 459 27.20 -10.37 17.67
N ALA A 460 25.96 -10.86 17.67
CA ALA A 460 25.61 -12.17 18.18
C ALA A 460 26.17 -13.30 17.29
N VAL A 461 26.23 -13.11 15.98
CA VAL A 461 26.82 -14.05 15.02
C VAL A 461 28.32 -13.81 14.80
N ALA A 462 28.94 -12.99 15.66
CA ALA A 462 30.37 -12.72 15.71
C ALA A 462 30.94 -12.00 14.46
N ASN A 463 30.15 -11.16 13.81
CA ASN A 463 30.69 -10.26 12.79
C ASN A 463 31.65 -9.26 13.46
N PRO A 464 32.91 -9.14 12.99
CA PRO A 464 33.93 -8.37 13.67
C PRO A 464 33.73 -6.85 13.55
N VAL A 465 33.08 -6.40 12.49
CA VAL A 465 32.79 -5.00 12.20
C VAL A 465 31.33 -4.85 11.83
N VAL A 466 30.66 -3.92 12.49
CA VAL A 466 29.23 -3.62 12.21
C VAL A 466 29.07 -2.12 12.02
N GLU A 467 29.04 -1.71 10.77
CA GLU A 467 28.91 -0.33 10.35
C GLU A 467 27.68 -0.27 9.44
N LEU A 468 26.55 0.29 9.90
CA LEU A 468 25.29 0.27 9.17
C LEU A 468 24.69 1.66 9.05
N PHE A 469 24.04 1.92 7.91
CA PHE A 469 23.15 3.06 7.75
C PHE A 469 21.85 2.64 7.09
N GLU A 470 20.82 3.46 7.25
CA GLU A 470 19.53 3.30 6.56
C GLU A 470 19.01 4.67 6.13
N VAL A 471 18.48 4.74 4.90
CA VAL A 471 17.74 5.90 4.39
C VAL A 471 16.29 5.49 4.24
N ALA A 472 15.43 5.99 5.12
CA ALA A 472 14.03 5.58 5.11
C ALA A 472 13.11 6.62 5.80
N ARG A 473 11.80 6.34 5.81
CA ARG A 473 10.80 7.20 6.45
C ARG A 473 10.57 6.83 7.90
N VAL A 474 10.33 7.85 8.70
CA VAL A 474 9.76 7.79 10.05
C VAL A 474 8.39 8.46 10.04
N TYR A 475 7.55 8.11 11.00
CA TYR A 475 6.13 8.47 11.02
C TYR A 475 5.83 9.25 12.28
N LEU A 476 5.56 10.55 12.12
CA LEU A 476 5.46 11.52 13.22
C LEU A 476 4.01 12.04 13.35
N PRO A 477 3.23 11.53 14.32
CA PRO A 477 1.89 12.05 14.57
C PRO A 477 1.94 13.53 15.00
N GLN A 478 1.04 14.35 14.47
CA GLN A 478 0.86 15.74 14.86
C GLN A 478 -0.34 15.89 15.80
N GLN A 479 -0.43 17.04 16.49
CA GLN A 479 -1.49 17.31 17.49
C GLN A 479 -2.91 17.31 16.91
N ASP A 480 -3.05 17.55 15.60
CA ASP A 480 -4.32 17.59 14.86
C ASP A 480 -4.65 16.26 14.15
N ALA A 481 -4.07 15.16 14.58
CA ALA A 481 -4.20 13.82 14.02
C ALA A 481 -3.70 13.68 12.58
N GLN A 482 -2.97 14.66 12.06
CA GLN A 482 -2.25 14.51 10.80
C GLN A 482 -0.97 13.69 11.02
N LEU A 483 -0.63 12.85 10.04
CA LEU A 483 0.60 12.08 10.02
C LEU A 483 1.61 12.75 9.09
N VAL A 484 2.80 13.06 9.63
CA VAL A 484 3.94 13.52 8.84
C VAL A 484 4.88 12.34 8.60
N GLU A 485 5.12 12.02 7.33
CA GLU A 485 6.13 11.08 6.91
C GLU A 485 7.42 11.85 6.62
N GLN A 486 8.42 11.74 7.50
CA GLN A 486 9.71 12.40 7.35
C GLN A 486 10.76 11.42 6.85
N SER A 487 11.52 11.79 5.84
CA SER A 487 12.67 11.02 5.37
C SER A 487 13.91 11.35 6.20
N VAL A 488 14.57 10.30 6.70
CA VAL A 488 15.76 10.44 7.54
C VAL A 488 16.85 9.47 7.14
N ILE A 489 18.07 9.77 7.56
CA ILE A 489 19.24 8.92 7.45
C ILE A 489 19.68 8.58 8.86
N ALA A 490 19.81 7.30 9.19
CA ALA A 490 20.41 6.90 10.45
C ALA A 490 21.69 6.10 10.23
N ILE A 491 22.62 6.20 11.17
CA ILE A 491 23.91 5.51 11.16
C ILE A 491 24.09 4.84 12.53
N THR A 492 24.64 3.62 12.54
CA THR A 492 25.23 2.99 13.72
C THR A 492 26.64 2.52 13.39
N SER A 493 27.60 2.88 14.25
CA SER A 493 29.02 2.64 14.01
C SER A 493 29.73 2.19 15.28
N GLY A 494 30.73 1.33 15.13
CA GLY A 494 31.69 0.99 16.19
C GLY A 494 32.90 1.91 16.26
N ARG A 495 33.01 2.88 15.37
CA ARG A 495 34.07 3.89 15.33
C ARG A 495 33.86 4.93 16.41
N GLY A 496 34.86 5.82 16.60
CA GLY A 496 34.78 6.93 17.54
C GLY A 496 33.78 8.03 17.09
N PHE A 497 33.37 8.86 18.05
CA PHE A 497 32.47 9.99 17.81
C PHE A 497 33.00 10.93 16.70
N THR A 498 34.29 11.26 16.71
CA THR A 498 34.92 12.12 15.71
C THR A 498 34.92 11.51 14.32
N ASP A 499 35.04 10.19 14.22
CA ASP A 499 35.05 9.50 12.93
C ASP A 499 33.68 9.58 12.26
N VAL A 500 32.62 9.31 13.02
CA VAL A 500 31.22 9.41 12.51
C VAL A 500 30.87 10.87 12.19
N LYS A 501 31.35 11.83 13.01
CA LYS A 501 31.22 13.27 12.70
C LYS A 501 31.87 13.59 11.37
N GLY A 502 33.09 13.10 11.12
CA GLY A 502 33.82 13.28 9.86
C GLY A 502 33.12 12.69 8.65
N VAL A 503 32.44 11.57 8.83
CA VAL A 503 31.57 11.00 7.78
C VAL A 503 30.39 11.95 7.45
N ILE A 504 29.75 12.52 8.47
CA ILE A 504 28.64 13.48 8.27
C ILE A 504 29.18 14.76 7.59
N GLU A 505 30.32 15.26 8.00
CA GLU A 505 31.01 16.41 7.36
C GLU A 505 31.34 16.11 5.88
N SER A 506 31.73 14.87 5.57
CA SER A 506 31.96 14.44 4.19
C SER A 506 30.68 14.42 3.35
N VAL A 507 29.53 14.02 3.95
CA VAL A 507 28.22 14.13 3.29
C VAL A 507 27.90 15.58 2.99
N LEU A 508 28.08 16.47 3.95
CA LEU A 508 27.81 17.90 3.77
C LEU A 508 28.72 18.50 2.69
N ALA A 509 30.03 18.20 2.72
CA ALA A 509 31.00 18.72 1.76
C ALA A 509 30.68 18.31 0.31
N VAL A 510 30.10 17.13 0.10
CA VAL A 510 29.65 16.67 -1.23
C VAL A 510 28.37 17.36 -1.67
N LEU A 511 27.45 17.64 -0.74
CA LEU A 511 26.16 18.28 -1.04
C LEU A 511 26.31 19.81 -1.17
N ASN A 512 27.07 20.43 -0.29
CA ASN A 512 27.37 21.87 -0.31
C ASN A 512 28.72 22.14 0.39
N PRO A 513 29.78 22.42 -0.36
CA PRO A 513 31.11 22.67 0.20
C PRO A 513 31.20 23.88 1.15
N ALA A 514 30.24 24.81 1.06
CA ALA A 514 30.20 25.99 1.91
C ALA A 514 29.40 25.78 3.21
N ALA A 515 28.69 24.63 3.35
CA ALA A 515 27.91 24.32 4.54
C ALA A 515 28.84 24.02 5.73
N GLU A 516 28.64 24.73 6.84
CA GLU A 516 29.35 24.47 8.10
C GLU A 516 28.42 23.68 9.05
N LEU A 517 28.97 22.58 9.61
CA LEU A 517 28.31 21.80 10.63
C LEU A 517 28.49 22.44 11.99
N GLU A 518 27.41 22.88 12.58
CA GLU A 518 27.35 23.44 13.93
C GLU A 518 26.91 22.34 14.91
N VAL A 519 27.40 22.40 16.14
CA VAL A 519 27.05 21.48 17.22
C VAL A 519 26.44 22.23 18.40
N ALA A 520 25.38 21.71 18.96
CA ALA A 520 24.71 22.21 20.15
C ALA A 520 24.58 21.11 21.21
N ASP A 521 24.36 21.51 22.46
CA ASP A 521 24.09 20.54 23.52
C ASP A 521 22.74 19.87 23.26
N THR A 522 22.67 18.58 23.56
CA THR A 522 21.45 17.78 23.45
C THR A 522 21.18 17.04 24.75
N ASN A 523 19.92 16.78 25.04
CA ASN A 523 19.49 16.01 26.19
C ASN A 523 18.68 14.78 25.76
N GLN A 524 19.19 14.02 24.81
CA GLN A 524 18.55 12.79 24.35
C GLN A 524 18.79 11.67 25.36
N PRO A 525 17.74 11.05 25.94
CA PRO A 525 17.89 10.10 27.04
C PRO A 525 18.61 8.80 26.65
N PHE A 526 18.60 8.45 25.37
CA PHE A 526 19.27 7.28 24.84
C PHE A 526 20.74 7.48 24.53
N LEU A 527 21.25 8.72 24.60
CA LEU A 527 22.65 9.07 24.36
C LEU A 527 23.41 9.34 25.65
N SER A 528 24.73 9.19 25.60
CA SER A 528 25.64 9.54 26.69
C SER A 528 25.74 11.05 26.81
N THR A 529 25.60 11.58 28.03
CA THR A 529 25.68 13.03 28.28
C THR A 529 27.04 13.64 27.99
N SER A 530 28.10 12.83 27.96
CA SER A 530 29.48 13.30 27.67
C SER A 530 29.84 13.29 26.20
N GLU A 531 29.11 12.51 25.37
CA GLU A 531 29.42 12.32 23.94
C GLU A 531 28.11 12.36 23.12
N ALA A 532 27.35 13.43 23.23
CA ALA A 532 26.13 13.63 22.49
C ALA A 532 25.97 15.11 22.09
N VAL A 533 25.53 15.33 20.87
CA VAL A 533 25.29 16.66 20.32
C VAL A 533 24.04 16.67 19.43
N GLU A 534 23.36 17.81 19.39
CA GLU A 534 22.48 18.16 18.32
C GLU A 534 23.29 18.76 17.17
N LEU A 535 23.03 18.32 15.95
CA LEU A 535 23.65 18.81 14.74
C LEU A 535 22.78 19.86 14.08
N ARG A 536 23.38 20.95 13.67
CA ARG A 536 22.73 22.04 12.95
C ARG A 536 23.53 22.45 11.72
N VAL A 537 22.85 22.98 10.72
CA VAL A 537 23.42 23.59 9.53
C VAL A 537 22.61 24.83 9.20
N SER A 538 23.30 25.99 9.05
CA SER A 538 22.64 27.28 8.76
C SER A 538 21.47 27.60 9.71
N GLY A 539 21.63 27.24 11.00
CA GLY A 539 20.63 27.44 12.05
C GLY A 539 19.48 26.41 12.06
N SER A 540 19.33 25.56 11.04
CA SER A 540 18.33 24.50 10.97
C SER A 540 18.82 23.24 11.70
N ARG A 541 17.93 22.56 12.41
CA ARG A 541 18.23 21.28 13.07
C ARG A 541 18.40 20.18 12.01
N LEU A 542 19.63 19.71 11.86
CA LEU A 542 19.96 18.59 10.99
C LEU A 542 19.62 17.24 11.64
N GLY A 543 19.91 17.08 12.93
CA GLY A 543 19.66 15.84 13.63
C GLY A 543 20.46 15.70 14.92
N VAL A 544 20.83 14.45 15.26
CA VAL A 544 21.59 14.11 16.47
C VAL A 544 22.76 13.20 16.16
N LEU A 545 23.80 13.28 16.97
CA LEU A 545 24.96 12.38 16.92
C LEU A 545 25.41 12.11 18.36
N GLY A 546 25.68 10.86 18.71
CA GLY A 546 26.23 10.57 20.02
C GLY A 546 26.54 9.10 20.28
N ALA A 547 27.26 8.86 21.36
CA ALA A 547 27.46 7.53 21.91
C ALA A 547 26.17 7.05 22.57
N VAL A 548 25.78 5.81 22.33
CA VAL A 548 24.65 5.20 23.01
C VAL A 548 24.89 5.14 24.52
N SER A 549 23.89 5.53 25.32
CA SER A 549 24.00 5.49 26.79
C SER A 549 24.18 4.05 27.29
N GLU A 550 24.81 3.88 28.44
CA GLU A 550 24.99 2.55 29.05
C GLU A 550 23.66 1.84 29.33
N GLU A 551 22.62 2.59 29.67
CA GLU A 551 21.26 2.07 29.86
C GLU A 551 20.69 1.51 28.56
N THR A 552 20.74 2.29 27.48
CA THR A 552 20.27 1.87 26.14
C THR A 552 21.11 0.71 25.59
N ARG A 553 22.43 0.75 25.80
CA ARG A 553 23.33 -0.34 25.40
C ARG A 553 22.89 -1.69 26.05
N ARG A 554 22.61 -1.67 27.35
CA ARG A 554 22.11 -2.84 28.09
C ARG A 554 20.68 -3.23 27.65
N ALA A 555 19.81 -2.25 27.43
CA ALA A 555 18.44 -2.50 26.98
C ALA A 555 18.42 -3.22 25.64
N PHE A 556 19.26 -2.83 24.67
CA PHE A 556 19.39 -3.55 23.40
C PHE A 556 20.28 -4.79 23.47
N GLY A 557 21.12 -4.95 24.50
CA GLY A 557 22.02 -6.08 24.66
C GLY A 557 23.23 -6.02 23.74
N LEU A 558 23.72 -4.81 23.43
CA LEU A 558 24.91 -4.60 22.63
C LEU A 558 26.18 -4.99 23.42
N ARG A 559 27.11 -5.67 22.75
CA ARG A 559 28.38 -6.12 23.34
C ARG A 559 29.41 -5.01 23.38
N SER A 560 29.40 -4.13 22.39
CA SER A 560 30.32 -3.01 22.26
C SER A 560 29.60 -1.66 22.35
N GLN A 561 30.39 -0.60 22.59
CA GLN A 561 29.89 0.77 22.46
C GLN A 561 29.52 1.04 21.01
N ALA A 562 28.45 1.79 20.79
CA ALA A 562 28.00 2.22 19.49
C ALA A 562 27.85 3.75 19.46
N ILE A 563 28.30 4.35 18.38
CA ILE A 563 27.96 5.73 18.00
C ILE A 563 26.78 5.66 17.06
N VAL A 564 25.79 6.51 17.27
CA VAL A 564 24.61 6.63 16.42
C VAL A 564 24.41 8.06 15.97
N ALA A 565 23.88 8.21 14.78
CA ALA A 565 23.41 9.49 14.26
C ALA A 565 22.07 9.29 13.55
N GLU A 566 21.21 10.32 13.58
CA GLU A 566 20.02 10.38 12.73
C GLU A 566 19.85 11.80 12.21
N LEU A 567 19.69 11.94 10.87
CA LEU A 567 19.75 13.20 10.16
C LEU A 567 18.50 13.38 9.30
N SER A 568 17.96 14.60 9.21
CA SER A 568 16.87 14.95 8.32
C SER A 568 17.35 15.03 6.88
N LEU A 569 16.74 14.21 6.00
CA LEU A 569 17.03 14.26 4.57
C LEU A 569 16.47 15.54 3.93
N GLU A 570 15.38 16.07 4.45
CA GLU A 570 14.76 17.31 3.97
C GLU A 570 15.69 18.52 4.17
N VAL A 571 16.37 18.58 5.32
CA VAL A 571 17.36 19.64 5.59
C VAL A 571 18.56 19.50 4.66
N LEU A 572 19.01 18.26 4.38
CA LEU A 572 20.09 18.01 3.43
C LEU A 572 19.68 18.38 1.99
N GLU A 573 18.43 18.15 1.60
CA GLU A 573 17.91 18.55 0.29
C GLU A 573 17.88 20.07 0.15
N GLN A 574 17.37 20.78 1.15
CA GLN A 574 17.27 22.24 1.14
C GLN A 574 18.60 22.96 1.05
N LEU A 575 19.67 22.38 1.64
CA LEU A 575 21.00 22.97 1.62
C LEU A 575 21.84 22.57 0.40
N ALA A 576 21.41 21.54 -0.37
CA ALA A 576 22.22 20.95 -1.43
C ALA A 576 22.44 21.89 -2.62
N GLU A 577 23.67 22.09 -3.00
CA GLU A 577 24.09 22.78 -4.23
C GLU A 577 24.49 21.74 -5.28
N LEU A 578 23.49 21.22 -6.00
CA LEU A 578 23.66 20.09 -6.93
C LEU A 578 24.36 20.48 -8.26
N VAL A 579 24.55 21.76 -8.49
CA VAL A 579 25.30 22.29 -9.65
C VAL A 579 26.67 22.80 -9.16
N PRO A 580 27.76 22.06 -9.44
CA PRO A 580 29.07 22.49 -9.01
C PRO A 580 29.43 23.88 -9.55
N GLN A 581 29.90 24.75 -8.68
CA GLN A 581 30.42 26.07 -9.06
C GLN A 581 31.95 26.01 -9.23
N HIS A 582 32.43 26.46 -10.36
CA HIS A 582 33.85 26.57 -10.61
C HIS A 582 34.44 27.74 -9.82
N SER A 583 35.44 27.46 -8.96
CA SER A 583 36.22 28.47 -8.29
C SER A 583 37.63 28.44 -8.86
N PRO A 584 38.15 29.58 -9.38
CA PRO A 584 39.52 29.63 -9.91
C PRO A 584 40.56 29.27 -8.82
N LEU A 585 41.52 28.44 -9.17
CA LEU A 585 42.62 28.14 -8.28
C LEU A 585 43.49 29.42 -8.10
N SER A 586 43.87 29.72 -6.86
CA SER A 586 44.74 30.85 -6.59
C SER A 586 46.12 30.63 -7.22
N GLN A 587 46.62 31.66 -7.88
CA GLN A 587 47.95 31.66 -8.49
C GLN A 587 49.07 32.00 -7.47
N PHE A 588 48.72 32.40 -6.25
CA PHE A 588 49.66 32.84 -5.23
C PHE A 588 49.89 31.74 -4.18
N PRO A 589 51.14 31.61 -3.66
CA PRO A 589 51.44 30.61 -2.65
C PRO A 589 50.77 30.92 -1.30
N ALA A 590 50.40 29.89 -0.56
CA ALA A 590 49.93 30.02 0.80
C ALA A 590 51.07 30.04 1.81
N ILE A 591 50.85 30.65 2.98
CA ILE A 591 51.70 30.60 4.15
C ILE A 591 50.98 29.93 5.29
N THR A 592 51.58 28.92 5.91
CA THR A 592 50.98 28.22 7.06
C THR A 592 51.58 28.78 8.37
N ARG A 593 50.73 28.89 9.41
CA ARG A 593 51.11 29.23 10.78
C ARG A 593 50.43 28.29 11.76
N ASP A 594 51.24 27.59 12.56
CA ASP A 594 50.79 26.72 13.62
C ASP A 594 50.57 27.51 14.90
N LEU A 595 49.54 27.18 15.62
CA LEU A 595 49.21 27.77 16.92
C LEU A 595 48.97 26.66 17.94
N ASN A 596 49.50 26.88 19.14
CA ASN A 596 49.30 26.05 20.31
C ASN A 596 48.82 26.95 21.44
N LEU A 597 47.51 26.88 21.72
CA LEU A 597 46.84 27.73 22.70
C LEU A 597 46.42 26.92 23.90
N ILE A 598 46.76 27.39 25.11
CA ILE A 598 46.21 26.87 26.38
C ILE A 598 44.92 27.61 26.64
N VAL A 599 43.86 26.86 26.85
CA VAL A 599 42.50 27.37 27.13
C VAL A 599 41.87 26.58 28.28
N ASP A 600 40.81 27.11 28.89
CA ASP A 600 40.02 26.38 29.88
C ASP A 600 39.36 25.15 29.25
N GLU A 601 39.17 24.09 30.05
CA GLU A 601 38.59 22.83 29.59
C GLU A 601 37.19 23.02 28.97
N ALA A 602 36.43 23.99 29.44
CA ALA A 602 35.10 24.32 28.95
C ALA A 602 35.07 24.95 27.54
N VAL A 603 36.20 25.54 27.07
CA VAL A 603 36.26 26.20 25.75
C VAL A 603 36.20 25.12 24.65
N ARG A 604 35.19 25.20 23.80
CA ARG A 604 35.07 24.31 22.64
C ARG A 604 35.87 24.79 21.46
N TRP A 605 36.35 23.85 20.63
CA TRP A 605 37.07 24.16 19.38
C TRP A 605 36.28 25.13 18.49
N GLU A 606 34.98 24.94 18.34
CA GLU A 606 34.10 25.78 17.52
C GLU A 606 34.11 27.25 17.96
N GLN A 607 34.12 27.52 19.28
CA GLN A 607 34.18 28.88 19.82
C GLN A 607 35.52 29.52 19.49
N LEU A 608 36.63 28.78 19.64
CA LEU A 608 37.96 29.24 19.31
C LEU A 608 38.10 29.45 17.80
N ALA A 609 37.65 28.51 16.99
CA ALA A 609 37.67 28.57 15.53
C ALA A 609 36.89 29.76 14.98
N LYS A 610 35.73 30.08 15.57
CA LYS A 610 34.95 31.29 15.21
C LYS A 610 35.75 32.58 15.46
N SER A 611 36.41 32.68 16.60
CA SER A 611 37.27 33.84 16.90
C SER A 611 38.46 33.94 15.94
N VAL A 612 39.07 32.81 15.59
CA VAL A 612 40.15 32.73 14.60
C VAL A 612 39.67 33.20 13.23
N ARG A 613 38.56 32.65 12.72
CA ARG A 613 37.99 33.02 11.41
C ARG A 613 37.64 34.50 11.35
N THR A 614 36.99 35.01 12.39
CA THR A 614 36.59 36.43 12.46
C THR A 614 37.80 37.35 12.43
N SER A 615 38.87 37.01 13.17
CA SER A 615 40.07 37.84 13.25
C SER A 615 40.97 37.74 12.02
N ALA A 616 41.09 36.53 11.45
CA ALA A 616 41.90 36.32 10.27
C ALA A 616 41.26 36.83 8.97
N GLY A 617 39.91 36.88 8.93
CA GLY A 617 39.16 37.42 7.81
C GLY A 617 39.42 36.69 6.48
N PRO A 618 39.31 37.39 5.34
CA PRO A 618 39.38 36.78 4.01
C PRO A 618 40.78 36.23 3.63
N LEU A 619 41.79 36.46 4.42
CA LEU A 619 43.11 35.88 4.21
C LEU A 619 43.23 34.45 4.75
N LEU A 620 42.31 34.00 5.57
CA LEU A 620 42.27 32.62 6.04
C LEU A 620 41.67 31.74 4.98
N GLU A 621 42.52 30.96 4.29
CA GLU A 621 42.04 29.96 3.30
C GLU A 621 41.52 28.70 3.99
N GLU A 622 42.23 28.24 5.03
CA GLU A 622 41.89 26.99 5.73
C GLU A 622 42.31 27.09 7.21
N LEU A 623 41.47 26.53 8.07
CA LEU A 623 41.73 26.36 9.49
C LEU A 623 41.67 24.88 9.84
N GLN A 624 42.84 24.28 10.12
CA GLN A 624 42.93 22.86 10.36
C GLN A 624 43.20 22.59 11.86
N PHE A 625 42.22 21.93 12.51
CA PHE A 625 42.42 21.39 13.85
C PHE A 625 43.35 20.19 13.81
N GLN A 626 44.34 20.14 14.71
CA GLN A 626 45.27 19.03 14.77
C GLN A 626 45.03 18.12 15.98
N SER A 627 45.04 18.67 17.19
CA SER A 627 44.88 17.86 18.41
C SER A 627 44.52 18.68 19.64
N VAL A 628 44.03 17.98 20.65
CA VAL A 628 43.94 18.47 22.04
C VAL A 628 44.91 17.71 22.91
N TYR A 629 45.70 18.44 23.70
CA TYR A 629 46.61 17.87 24.66
C TYR A 629 46.33 18.39 26.07
N ARG A 630 46.50 17.59 27.09
CA ARG A 630 46.30 17.96 28.49
C ARG A 630 47.53 17.61 29.31
N ASP A 631 48.05 18.61 29.98
CA ASP A 631 49.17 18.48 30.89
C ASP A 631 48.88 19.27 32.19
N PRO A 632 48.15 18.66 33.14
CA PRO A 632 47.75 19.37 34.36
C PRO A 632 48.93 19.88 35.21
N GLU A 633 50.11 19.28 35.08
CA GLU A 633 51.30 19.69 35.84
C GLU A 633 51.92 20.96 35.26
N ARG A 634 51.88 21.13 33.94
CA ARG A 634 52.50 22.29 33.26
C ARG A 634 51.51 23.42 33.01
N ASP A 635 50.29 23.08 32.62
CA ASP A 635 49.29 24.05 32.15
C ASP A 635 48.29 24.46 33.24
N GLY A 636 48.27 23.71 34.34
CA GLY A 636 47.30 23.86 35.43
C GLY A 636 46.06 22.97 35.29
N GLN A 637 45.41 22.68 36.44
CA GLN A 637 44.19 21.88 36.44
C GLN A 637 43.04 22.60 35.73
N GLY A 638 42.23 21.85 34.98
CA GLY A 638 41.07 22.37 34.25
C GLY A 638 41.42 23.12 32.98
N LYS A 639 42.64 22.91 32.45
CA LYS A 639 43.10 23.50 31.18
C LYS A 639 43.48 22.43 30.17
N LYS A 640 43.41 22.82 28.90
CA LYS A 640 43.83 22.01 27.76
C LYS A 640 44.56 22.88 26.71
N ARG A 641 45.43 22.24 25.95
CA ARG A 641 46.06 22.84 24.77
C ARG A 641 45.25 22.48 23.55
N MET A 642 44.93 23.46 22.71
CA MET A 642 44.42 23.26 21.36
C MET A 642 45.51 23.60 20.35
N ILE A 643 45.80 22.62 19.49
CA ILE A 643 46.82 22.73 18.45
C ILE A 643 46.13 22.75 17.11
N PHE A 644 46.43 23.77 16.31
CA PHE A 644 45.80 23.95 14.99
C PHE A 644 46.72 24.73 14.06
N SER A 645 46.47 24.61 12.75
CA SER A 645 47.19 25.33 11.70
C SER A 645 46.26 26.28 10.97
N MET A 646 46.72 27.47 10.69
CA MET A 646 46.06 28.44 9.81
C MET A 646 46.84 28.50 8.50
N ARG A 647 46.15 28.24 7.40
CA ARG A 647 46.65 28.44 6.04
C ARG A 647 46.15 29.76 5.51
N LEU A 648 47.05 30.65 5.25
CA LEU A 648 46.78 32.03 4.87
C LEU A 648 47.13 32.23 3.40
N ARG A 649 46.27 32.88 2.64
CA ARG A 649 46.49 33.18 1.23
C ARG A 649 45.76 34.46 0.85
N SER A 650 46.36 35.26 -0.05
CA SER A 650 45.67 36.35 -0.73
C SER A 650 45.23 35.90 -2.14
N SER A 651 44.14 36.46 -2.63
CA SER A 651 43.60 36.21 -3.99
C SER A 651 44.33 37.07 -5.05
N ASP A 652 45.01 38.14 -4.65
CA ASP A 652 45.54 39.18 -5.55
C ASP A 652 47.05 39.33 -5.51
N ARG A 653 47.75 38.76 -4.51
CA ARG A 653 49.19 38.87 -4.35
C ARG A 653 49.80 37.78 -3.46
N THR A 654 51.10 37.63 -3.50
CA THR A 654 51.84 36.81 -2.53
C THR A 654 51.90 37.52 -1.18
N LEU A 655 51.51 36.82 -0.10
CA LEU A 655 51.66 37.32 1.27
C LEU A 655 53.13 37.29 1.69
N THR A 656 53.54 38.28 2.48
CA THR A 656 54.90 38.30 3.12
C THR A 656 54.82 37.55 4.47
N GLY A 657 56.00 37.10 4.94
CA GLY A 657 56.07 36.45 6.25
C GLY A 657 55.61 37.38 7.38
N ASP A 658 55.99 38.68 7.32
CA ASP A 658 55.64 39.70 8.32
C ASP A 658 54.14 39.96 8.39
N GLU A 659 53.40 39.88 7.24
CA GLU A 659 51.97 40.02 7.20
C GLU A 659 51.27 38.82 7.85
N ALA A 660 51.76 37.62 7.57
CA ALA A 660 51.25 36.39 8.19
C ALA A 660 51.50 36.38 9.71
N ASP A 661 52.69 36.91 10.18
CA ASP A 661 52.99 36.98 11.60
C ASP A 661 52.16 38.04 12.33
N ARG A 662 51.86 39.18 11.70
CA ARG A 662 50.94 40.17 12.24
C ARG A 662 49.53 39.58 12.41
N LEU A 663 49.02 38.91 11.38
CA LEU A 663 47.71 38.27 11.42
C LEU A 663 47.65 37.17 12.51
N ARG A 664 48.74 36.38 12.64
CA ARG A 664 48.88 35.42 13.74
C ARG A 664 48.77 36.10 15.10
N THR A 665 49.43 37.27 15.27
CA THR A 665 49.40 38.04 16.52
C THR A 665 48.00 38.56 16.82
N ASP A 666 47.29 39.07 15.81
CA ASP A 666 45.92 39.56 15.94
C ASP A 666 44.94 38.42 16.32
N VAL A 667 45.12 37.27 15.71
CA VAL A 667 44.33 36.03 16.04
C VAL A 667 44.60 35.61 17.48
N VAL A 668 45.86 35.53 17.90
CA VAL A 668 46.22 35.17 19.28
C VAL A 668 45.60 36.16 20.28
N LYS A 669 45.71 37.45 19.98
CA LYS A 669 45.08 38.50 20.82
C LYS A 669 43.56 38.32 20.92
N SER A 670 42.89 38.09 19.81
CA SER A 670 41.45 37.85 19.80
C SER A 670 41.06 36.60 20.62
N CYS A 671 41.84 35.51 20.50
CA CYS A 671 41.62 34.32 21.30
C CYS A 671 41.88 34.54 22.81
N CYS A 672 42.89 35.37 23.15
CA CYS A 672 43.15 35.77 24.53
C CYS A 672 41.99 36.58 25.10
N ASP A 673 41.55 37.61 24.38
CA ASP A 673 40.50 38.54 24.83
C ASP A 673 39.14 37.83 25.00
N ASN A 674 38.80 36.91 24.09
CA ASN A 674 37.48 36.24 24.08
C ASN A 674 37.41 34.96 24.93
N HIS A 675 38.54 34.25 25.08
CA HIS A 675 38.57 32.89 25.66
C HIS A 675 39.62 32.72 26.75
N GLY A 676 40.35 33.77 27.11
CA GLY A 676 41.46 33.69 28.07
C GLY A 676 42.58 32.76 27.57
N ALA A 677 42.72 32.61 26.26
CA ALA A 677 43.73 31.73 25.67
C ALA A 677 45.16 32.25 25.91
N VAL A 678 46.08 31.35 26.17
CA VAL A 678 47.53 31.70 26.34
C VAL A 678 48.31 30.97 25.27
N LEU A 679 49.12 31.74 24.48
CA LEU A 679 50.01 31.17 23.48
C LEU A 679 51.15 30.44 24.17
N LEU A 680 51.31 29.15 23.83
CA LEU A 680 52.53 28.43 24.23
C LEU A 680 53.63 28.74 23.21
N GLY A 681 54.69 29.35 23.67
CA GLY A 681 55.81 29.79 22.85
C GLY A 681 56.65 28.67 22.29
#